data_0c416abdc4d0127ff33c71c6d3f6c6fa
#
_entry.id   0c416abdc4d0127ff33c71c6d3f6c6fa
#
_cell.length_a   1.000
_cell.length_b   1.000
_cell.length_c   1.000
_cell.angle_alpha   90.00
_cell.angle_beta   90.00
_cell.angle_gamma   90.00
#
_symmetry.space_group_name_H-M   'P 1'
#
loop_
_entity.id
_entity.type
_entity.pdbx_description
1 polymer ?
#
loop_
_entity_poly.entity_id
_entity_poly.type
_entity_poly.pdbx_seq_one_letter_code
_entity_poly.pdbx_strand_id
1 'polypeptide(L)'
;MPKVKHFFPSVSFMRSAMAAMAAVLVAVSAMAGSGDYLVRGIVRDSLTMEGLPYAAVTAMGSARGTVSDARGIWELTVPADADTLTVSVQGYGRRLVPVAKNRVNLYEVLLTPQAQELGELVVTRKKYSKKNNPAVDLMERIRATASVSDPRRNPFYNFRRYERISIGINDFHAAEGGSLLRRFPFLEEYVDTSEVSGKPILSLSVKEESSDVHYRRRPQAERRIVTGVRSEGVDQITDQESMRTFLQDVLRDVDLYDRDINLLQNRFVSPLSPLAADFYKFYITDSTSIDGEKCLVLSFYPHNKSTFGFIGQMFVQPTDSDVFIRRVTMRVPAEINLNFIQSLRLAQDFRRAPDGSRLKTADDLTLEISVMPGTPGLYVRRAAAFADHSFDAPADTVFASKLASASAIQTPEAEHRDEVFWQGVRLIELPPAQARMSSLMQRLRSVPLYYWGEKFVKMMASGYVATGHDSRFDIGPLNTFISGNTLEGLRLRLGGMTTANLSPHFFSRFHVAYGFRDHRWKYGVELEWSFNRKKYHSREFPIHSLRLNSLYDVDQLGQHYLFTNADNVFLAWKRMPNRLVTYHRYNALTYTLELPNNFSVTATLANDRQEPSRLLQFALSPDVSSTLPSQLSPLP
;
A
#
# COMPACT_ATOMS: atom_id res chain seq x y z
N MET A 1 21.42 0.92 53.15
CA MET A 1 21.98 0.39 51.90
C MET A 1 21.02 -0.67 51.37
N PRO A 2 20.19 -0.40 50.38
CA PRO A 2 19.36 -1.43 49.74
C PRO A 2 20.15 -2.10 48.61
N LYS A 3 20.06 -3.42 48.56
CA LYS A 3 20.75 -4.31 47.60
C LYS A 3 20.15 -4.09 46.19
N VAL A 4 21.00 -3.71 45.24
CA VAL A 4 20.71 -3.71 43.81
C VAL A 4 20.54 -5.16 43.34
N LYS A 5 19.32 -5.58 43.02
CA LYS A 5 19.08 -6.86 42.33
C LYS A 5 19.43 -6.69 40.84
N HIS A 6 20.46 -7.39 40.41
CA HIS A 6 20.78 -7.53 39.00
C HIS A 6 19.65 -8.23 38.26
N PHE A 7 18.98 -7.49 37.36
CA PHE A 7 17.93 -7.99 36.50
C PHE A 7 18.54 -8.39 35.15
N PHE A 8 19.19 -9.57 35.12
CA PHE A 8 19.43 -10.26 33.85
C PHE A 8 18.21 -11.18 33.58
N PRO A 9 17.60 -11.13 32.38
CA PRO A 9 16.57 -12.10 32.06
C PRO A 9 17.17 -13.51 32.09
N SER A 10 16.49 -14.44 32.75
CA SER A 10 16.97 -15.79 32.92
C SER A 10 17.21 -16.48 31.57
N VAL A 11 18.23 -17.31 31.48
CA VAL A 11 18.58 -18.15 30.32
C VAL A 11 17.36 -18.97 29.82
N SER A 12 16.43 -19.26 30.71
CA SER A 12 15.12 -19.88 30.43
C SER A 12 14.23 -19.01 29.52
N PHE A 13 14.20 -17.70 29.72
CA PHE A 13 13.42 -16.77 28.89
C PHE A 13 13.98 -16.65 27.46
N MET A 14 15.32 -16.60 27.34
CA MET A 14 15.97 -16.62 26.03
C MET A 14 15.74 -17.94 25.27
N ARG A 15 15.78 -19.08 25.97
CA ARG A 15 15.46 -20.40 25.39
C ARG A 15 14.01 -20.49 24.94
N SER A 16 13.06 -19.94 25.69
CA SER A 16 11.64 -19.90 25.30
C SER A 16 11.38 -18.97 24.13
N ALA A 17 12.04 -17.83 24.06
CA ALA A 17 11.94 -16.90 22.93
C ALA A 17 12.57 -17.48 21.65
N MET A 18 13.72 -18.17 21.76
CA MET A 18 14.32 -18.89 20.63
C MET A 18 13.49 -20.09 20.19
N ALA A 19 12.89 -20.83 21.12
CA ALA A 19 11.99 -21.94 20.79
C ALA A 19 10.69 -21.45 20.13
N ALA A 20 10.15 -20.31 20.57
CA ALA A 20 8.99 -19.68 19.92
C ALA A 20 9.34 -19.19 18.51
N MET A 21 10.54 -18.63 18.30
CA MET A 21 10.99 -18.20 16.98
C MET A 21 11.30 -19.37 16.04
N ALA A 22 11.87 -20.47 16.58
CA ALA A 22 12.04 -21.71 15.84
C ALA A 22 10.70 -22.39 15.51
N ALA A 23 9.72 -22.33 16.42
CA ALA A 23 8.37 -22.84 16.19
C ALA A 23 7.61 -22.05 15.11
N VAL A 24 7.82 -20.73 15.01
CA VAL A 24 7.29 -19.88 13.93
C VAL A 24 7.95 -20.23 12.59
N LEU A 25 9.27 -20.49 12.58
CA LEU A 25 9.99 -20.93 11.37
C LEU A 25 9.57 -22.35 10.92
N VAL A 26 9.32 -23.25 11.86
CA VAL A 26 8.82 -24.61 11.56
C VAL A 26 7.34 -24.59 11.16
N ALA A 27 6.52 -23.70 11.74
CA ALA A 27 5.11 -23.54 11.35
C ALA A 27 4.95 -22.99 9.92
N VAL A 28 5.87 -22.12 9.48
CA VAL A 28 5.92 -21.63 8.08
C VAL A 28 6.33 -22.75 7.10
N SER A 29 7.13 -23.72 7.54
CA SER A 29 7.53 -24.87 6.71
C SER A 29 6.50 -25.99 6.67
N ALA A 30 5.57 -26.04 7.62
CA ALA A 30 4.55 -27.08 7.73
C ALA A 30 3.22 -26.77 7.01
N MET A 31 3.12 -25.65 6.32
CA MET A 31 1.90 -25.24 5.59
C MET A 31 1.81 -25.82 4.16
N ALA A 32 2.66 -26.79 3.78
CA ALA A 32 2.39 -27.62 2.61
C ALA A 32 1.36 -28.68 3.02
N GLY A 33 0.07 -28.36 2.91
CA GLY A 33 -1.02 -29.29 3.14
C GLY A 33 -0.86 -30.48 2.21
N SER A 34 -0.73 -31.67 2.76
CA SER A 34 -0.65 -32.93 2.04
C SER A 34 -1.98 -33.20 1.35
N GLY A 35 -2.04 -32.93 0.05
CA GLY A 35 -3.21 -33.24 -0.76
C GLY A 35 -3.54 -32.24 -1.87
N ASP A 36 -2.98 -31.04 -1.82
CA ASP A 36 -3.16 -30.03 -2.86
C ASP A 36 -2.38 -30.38 -4.14
N TYR A 37 -2.96 -30.12 -5.29
CA TYR A 37 -2.30 -30.39 -6.57
C TYR A 37 -2.29 -29.15 -7.47
N LEU A 38 -1.23 -29.01 -8.24
CA LEU A 38 -1.00 -27.88 -9.12
C LEU A 38 -1.70 -28.11 -10.46
N VAL A 39 -2.51 -27.15 -10.87
CA VAL A 39 -3.22 -27.12 -12.15
C VAL A 39 -2.75 -25.90 -12.93
N ARG A 40 -2.48 -26.11 -14.21
CA ARG A 40 -2.05 -25.04 -15.13
C ARG A 40 -2.93 -25.03 -16.35
N GLY A 41 -3.06 -23.88 -16.98
CA GLY A 41 -3.82 -23.80 -18.21
C GLY A 41 -3.66 -22.48 -18.93
N ILE A 42 -4.38 -22.40 -20.05
CA ILE A 42 -4.51 -21.18 -20.84
C ILE A 42 -5.99 -20.92 -21.09
N VAL A 43 -6.42 -19.67 -20.90
CA VAL A 43 -7.75 -19.21 -21.27
C VAL A 43 -7.65 -18.51 -22.62
N ARG A 44 -8.47 -18.92 -23.57
CA ARG A 44 -8.49 -18.35 -24.92
C ARG A 44 -9.90 -17.92 -25.33
N ASP A 45 -9.95 -16.93 -26.17
CA ASP A 45 -11.16 -16.60 -26.93
C ASP A 45 -11.50 -17.74 -27.91
N SER A 46 -12.74 -18.22 -27.89
CA SER A 46 -13.19 -19.31 -28.75
C SER A 46 -13.25 -18.97 -30.25
N LEU A 47 -13.28 -17.67 -30.60
CA LEU A 47 -13.35 -17.20 -31.99
C LEU A 47 -11.97 -16.82 -32.53
N THR A 48 -11.17 -16.12 -31.75
CA THR A 48 -9.86 -15.62 -32.20
C THR A 48 -8.69 -16.53 -31.83
N MET A 49 -8.90 -17.48 -30.90
CA MET A 49 -7.88 -18.37 -30.33
C MET A 49 -6.74 -17.62 -29.61
N GLU A 50 -6.90 -16.32 -29.40
CA GLU A 50 -5.93 -15.51 -28.63
C GLU A 50 -6.11 -15.74 -27.14
N GLY A 51 -5.01 -15.68 -26.38
CA GLY A 51 -5.05 -15.80 -24.94
C GLY A 51 -5.80 -14.65 -24.29
N LEU A 52 -6.77 -14.97 -23.44
CA LEU A 52 -7.55 -13.97 -22.70
C LEU A 52 -6.82 -13.56 -21.42
N PRO A 53 -6.34 -12.32 -21.36
CA PRO A 53 -5.69 -11.83 -20.16
C PRO A 53 -6.70 -11.62 -19.04
N TYR A 54 -6.24 -11.84 -17.82
CA TYR A 54 -6.97 -11.52 -16.59
C TYR A 54 -8.29 -12.27 -16.40
N ALA A 55 -8.44 -13.42 -17.00
CA ALA A 55 -9.54 -14.31 -16.70
C ALA A 55 -9.39 -14.85 -15.27
N ALA A 56 -10.42 -14.68 -14.46
CA ALA A 56 -10.47 -15.22 -13.12
C ALA A 56 -10.70 -16.74 -13.19
N VAL A 57 -9.84 -17.51 -12.53
CA VAL A 57 -9.93 -18.95 -12.39
C VAL A 57 -10.05 -19.29 -10.92
N THR A 58 -11.18 -19.81 -10.48
CA THR A 58 -11.45 -20.11 -9.08
C THR A 58 -11.86 -21.55 -8.90
N ALA A 59 -11.38 -22.21 -7.85
CA ALA A 59 -11.79 -23.56 -7.49
C ALA A 59 -13.16 -23.50 -6.80
N MET A 60 -14.14 -24.23 -7.34
CA MET A 60 -15.51 -24.23 -6.83
C MET A 60 -15.54 -24.89 -5.46
N GLY A 61 -16.19 -24.23 -4.49
CA GLY A 61 -16.25 -24.71 -3.10
C GLY A 61 -15.04 -24.33 -2.24
N SER A 62 -14.05 -23.59 -2.82
CA SER A 62 -12.89 -23.10 -2.10
C SER A 62 -12.67 -21.61 -2.37
N ALA A 63 -12.01 -20.93 -1.44
CA ALA A 63 -11.62 -19.54 -1.63
C ALA A 63 -10.38 -19.36 -2.53
N ARG A 64 -9.86 -20.45 -3.12
CA ARG A 64 -8.64 -20.40 -3.94
C ARG A 64 -8.96 -20.03 -5.38
N GLY A 65 -8.24 -19.06 -5.87
CA GLY A 65 -8.34 -18.59 -7.25
C GLY A 65 -7.05 -17.93 -7.73
N THR A 66 -6.95 -17.80 -9.03
CA THR A 66 -5.86 -17.09 -9.71
C THR A 66 -6.42 -16.29 -10.88
N VAL A 67 -5.57 -15.51 -11.50
CA VAL A 67 -5.92 -14.73 -12.70
C VAL A 67 -4.92 -15.04 -13.79
N SER A 68 -5.40 -15.20 -15.05
CA SER A 68 -4.51 -15.45 -16.17
C SER A 68 -3.60 -14.26 -16.46
N ASP A 69 -2.39 -14.54 -16.94
CA ASP A 69 -1.42 -13.54 -17.38
C ASP A 69 -1.85 -12.87 -18.71
N ALA A 70 -1.01 -11.97 -19.24
CA ALA A 70 -1.26 -11.27 -20.49
C ALA A 70 -1.40 -12.18 -21.73
N ARG A 71 -0.96 -13.44 -21.65
CA ARG A 71 -1.07 -14.45 -22.70
C ARG A 71 -2.18 -15.45 -22.44
N GLY A 72 -2.98 -15.21 -21.39
CA GLY A 72 -4.05 -16.10 -20.96
C GLY A 72 -3.56 -17.29 -20.12
N ILE A 73 -2.28 -17.37 -19.75
CA ILE A 73 -1.71 -18.50 -19.02
C ILE A 73 -1.98 -18.29 -17.51
N TRP A 74 -2.39 -19.34 -16.84
CA TRP A 74 -2.65 -19.34 -15.40
C TRP A 74 -2.13 -20.60 -14.73
N GLU A 75 -1.90 -20.48 -13.43
CA GLU A 75 -1.48 -21.55 -12.54
C GLU A 75 -2.24 -21.41 -11.23
N LEU A 76 -2.80 -22.50 -10.73
CA LEU A 76 -3.59 -22.54 -9.50
C LEU A 76 -3.28 -23.80 -8.70
N THR A 77 -3.00 -23.65 -7.42
CA THR A 77 -2.97 -24.78 -6.48
C THR A 77 -4.39 -25.05 -6.00
N VAL A 78 -4.91 -26.20 -6.37
CA VAL A 78 -6.30 -26.60 -6.13
C VAL A 78 -6.34 -27.55 -4.94
N PRO A 79 -7.28 -27.36 -3.98
CA PRO A 79 -7.49 -28.28 -2.87
C PRO A 79 -7.91 -29.67 -3.37
N ALA A 80 -7.54 -30.71 -2.64
CA ALA A 80 -7.83 -32.10 -3.00
C ALA A 80 -9.32 -32.45 -3.12
N ASP A 81 -10.18 -31.65 -2.48
CA ASP A 81 -11.64 -31.79 -2.49
C ASP A 81 -12.34 -31.01 -3.61
N ALA A 82 -11.66 -30.12 -4.28
CA ALA A 82 -12.23 -29.33 -5.37
C ALA A 82 -12.25 -30.14 -6.69
N ASP A 83 -13.43 -30.25 -7.29
CA ASP A 83 -13.69 -31.05 -8.50
C ASP A 83 -13.89 -30.19 -9.74
N THR A 84 -14.09 -28.89 -9.59
CA THR A 84 -14.46 -27.99 -10.69
C THR A 84 -13.83 -26.63 -10.53
N LEU A 85 -13.29 -26.09 -11.63
CA LEU A 85 -12.86 -24.70 -11.74
C LEU A 85 -13.96 -23.89 -12.39
N THR A 86 -14.13 -22.67 -11.91
CA THR A 86 -14.90 -21.65 -12.58
C THR A 86 -13.95 -20.69 -13.27
N VAL A 87 -14.14 -20.51 -14.58
CA VAL A 87 -13.36 -19.54 -15.36
C VAL A 87 -14.29 -18.48 -15.91
N SER A 88 -13.97 -17.22 -15.66
CA SER A 88 -14.75 -16.08 -16.11
C SER A 88 -13.87 -14.87 -16.43
N VAL A 89 -14.27 -14.11 -17.42
CA VAL A 89 -13.69 -12.82 -17.76
C VAL A 89 -14.82 -11.89 -18.21
N GLN A 90 -14.68 -10.62 -17.98
CA GLN A 90 -15.72 -9.65 -18.35
C GLN A 90 -15.91 -9.62 -19.89
N GLY A 91 -17.15 -9.71 -20.34
CA GLY A 91 -17.49 -9.79 -21.77
C GLY A 91 -17.53 -11.21 -22.34
N TYR A 92 -17.33 -12.24 -21.52
CA TYR A 92 -17.36 -13.65 -21.93
C TYR A 92 -18.29 -14.47 -21.05
N GLY A 93 -18.82 -15.54 -21.63
CA GLY A 93 -19.62 -16.52 -20.90
C GLY A 93 -18.76 -17.24 -19.83
N ARG A 94 -19.30 -17.39 -18.63
CA ARG A 94 -18.69 -18.16 -17.55
C ARG A 94 -18.63 -19.65 -17.94
N ARG A 95 -17.48 -20.29 -17.72
CA ARG A 95 -17.29 -21.72 -17.99
C ARG A 95 -16.88 -22.49 -16.76
N LEU A 96 -17.51 -23.64 -16.58
CA LEU A 96 -17.14 -24.61 -15.55
C LEU A 96 -16.24 -25.68 -16.19
N VAL A 97 -15.10 -25.96 -15.56
CA VAL A 97 -14.07 -26.90 -16.06
C VAL A 97 -13.87 -27.98 -15.00
N PRO A 98 -14.23 -29.24 -15.26
CA PRO A 98 -13.99 -30.33 -14.33
C PRO A 98 -12.48 -30.60 -14.22
N VAL A 99 -12.01 -30.85 -13.00
CA VAL A 99 -10.59 -31.08 -12.72
C VAL A 99 -10.36 -32.56 -12.42
N ALA A 100 -9.42 -33.18 -13.17
CA ALA A 100 -9.02 -34.55 -12.93
C ALA A 100 -7.99 -34.63 -11.80
N LYS A 101 -8.32 -35.40 -10.75
CA LYS A 101 -7.43 -35.61 -9.59
C LYS A 101 -6.21 -36.44 -10.00
N ASN A 102 -5.03 -36.08 -9.47
CA ASN A 102 -3.76 -36.83 -9.59
C ASN A 102 -2.97 -36.77 -10.91
N ARG A 103 -3.12 -35.73 -11.73
CA ARG A 103 -2.23 -35.50 -12.87
C ARG A 103 -1.83 -34.03 -12.97
N VAL A 104 -0.64 -33.75 -13.47
CA VAL A 104 -0.27 -32.40 -13.94
C VAL A 104 -1.15 -32.11 -15.16
N ASN A 105 -2.22 -31.38 -14.98
CA ASN A 105 -3.20 -31.14 -16.02
C ASN A 105 -2.94 -29.78 -16.65
N LEU A 106 -2.71 -29.76 -17.94
CA LEU A 106 -2.70 -28.54 -18.74
C LEU A 106 -4.09 -28.37 -19.35
N TYR A 107 -4.82 -27.32 -18.93
CA TYR A 107 -6.17 -27.03 -19.41
C TYR A 107 -6.15 -25.94 -20.47
N GLU A 108 -6.81 -26.19 -21.58
CA GLU A 108 -7.18 -25.14 -22.52
C GLU A 108 -8.66 -24.81 -22.33
N VAL A 109 -8.94 -23.59 -21.89
CA VAL A 109 -10.29 -23.11 -21.62
C VAL A 109 -10.68 -22.09 -22.67
N LEU A 110 -11.62 -22.47 -23.52
CA LEU A 110 -12.17 -21.58 -24.53
C LEU A 110 -13.39 -20.87 -23.94
N LEU A 111 -13.38 -19.55 -23.86
CA LEU A 111 -14.53 -18.74 -23.47
C LEU A 111 -15.15 -18.13 -24.71
N THR A 112 -16.47 -18.21 -24.78
CA THR A 112 -17.24 -17.63 -25.87
C THR A 112 -17.61 -16.19 -25.50
N PRO A 113 -17.36 -15.20 -26.36
CA PRO A 113 -17.85 -13.85 -26.15
C PRO A 113 -19.36 -13.86 -25.92
N GLN A 114 -19.83 -13.27 -24.85
CA GLN A 114 -21.25 -13.13 -24.56
C GLN A 114 -21.72 -11.81 -25.18
N ALA A 115 -22.30 -11.90 -26.38
CA ALA A 115 -22.89 -10.75 -27.02
C ALA A 115 -24.11 -10.27 -26.20
N GLN A 116 -23.93 -9.18 -25.44
CA GLN A 116 -25.05 -8.28 -25.24
C GLN A 116 -25.24 -7.54 -26.56
N GLU A 117 -26.47 -7.57 -27.10
CA GLU A 117 -26.80 -6.95 -28.39
C GLU A 117 -26.39 -5.47 -28.43
N LEU A 118 -25.23 -5.20 -28.95
CA LEU A 118 -24.74 -3.90 -29.37
C LEU A 118 -23.95 -4.10 -30.65
N GLY A 119 -24.32 -3.35 -31.67
CA GLY A 119 -23.89 -3.47 -33.05
C GLY A 119 -22.42 -3.84 -33.25
N GLU A 120 -22.24 -4.66 -34.25
CA GLU A 120 -21.04 -5.29 -34.77
C GLU A 120 -19.78 -4.41 -34.65
N LEU A 121 -18.95 -4.70 -33.66
CA LEU A 121 -17.59 -4.15 -33.58
C LEU A 121 -16.62 -5.23 -34.14
N VAL A 122 -16.37 -5.14 -35.43
CA VAL A 122 -15.40 -5.95 -36.14
C VAL A 122 -14.01 -5.59 -35.59
N VAL A 123 -13.45 -6.42 -34.72
CA VAL A 123 -12.04 -6.32 -34.31
C VAL A 123 -11.18 -6.80 -35.48
N THR A 124 -10.83 -5.89 -36.36
CA THR A 124 -9.84 -6.17 -37.40
C THR A 124 -8.46 -6.30 -36.77
N ARG A 125 -7.69 -7.32 -37.17
CA ARG A 125 -6.26 -7.61 -36.83
C ARG A 125 -5.30 -6.49 -37.27
N LYS A 126 -5.62 -5.21 -37.07
CA LYS A 126 -4.71 -4.13 -37.43
C LYS A 126 -3.73 -3.86 -36.29
N LYS A 127 -2.44 -3.78 -36.65
CA LYS A 127 -1.40 -3.31 -35.73
C LYS A 127 -1.83 -1.96 -35.13
N TYR A 128 -1.74 -1.82 -33.79
CA TYR A 128 -2.09 -0.55 -33.12
C TYR A 128 -1.41 0.62 -33.78
N SER A 129 -2.16 1.67 -34.07
CA SER A 129 -1.66 2.97 -34.53
C SER A 129 -2.31 4.07 -33.71
N LYS A 130 -1.54 5.06 -33.31
CA LYS A 130 -2.06 6.28 -32.70
C LYS A 130 -2.66 7.26 -33.72
N LYS A 131 -2.28 7.14 -34.99
CA LYS A 131 -2.78 8.02 -36.07
C LYS A 131 -4.17 7.57 -36.51
N ASN A 132 -5.09 8.51 -36.60
CA ASN A 132 -6.48 8.30 -36.98
C ASN A 132 -7.17 7.23 -36.08
N ASN A 133 -6.92 7.30 -34.78
CA ASN A 133 -7.47 6.37 -33.81
C ASN A 133 -8.56 7.08 -32.97
N PRO A 134 -9.85 6.70 -33.13
CA PRO A 134 -10.94 7.33 -32.39
C PRO A 134 -10.78 7.29 -30.87
N ALA A 135 -10.10 6.27 -30.35
CA ALA A 135 -9.83 6.15 -28.91
C ALA A 135 -8.81 7.20 -28.43
N VAL A 136 -7.81 7.51 -29.26
CA VAL A 136 -6.83 8.58 -28.97
C VAL A 136 -7.52 9.93 -29.09
N ASP A 137 -8.34 10.15 -30.12
CA ASP A 137 -9.10 11.39 -30.31
C ASP A 137 -10.05 11.63 -29.12
N LEU A 138 -10.70 10.58 -28.63
CA LEU A 138 -11.56 10.67 -27.44
C LEU A 138 -10.75 11.04 -26.20
N MET A 139 -9.59 10.42 -25.97
CA MET A 139 -8.69 10.74 -24.85
C MET A 139 -8.22 12.21 -24.93
N GLU A 140 -7.82 12.68 -26.12
CA GLU A 140 -7.39 14.07 -26.30
C GLU A 140 -8.52 15.08 -26.03
N ARG A 141 -9.76 14.77 -26.45
CA ARG A 141 -10.95 15.57 -26.12
C ARG A 141 -11.16 15.63 -24.61
N ILE A 142 -11.06 14.49 -23.90
CA ILE A 142 -11.15 14.45 -22.43
C ILE A 142 -10.09 15.34 -21.81
N ARG A 143 -8.84 15.22 -22.25
CA ARG A 143 -7.73 16.04 -21.75
C ARG A 143 -7.98 17.53 -21.99
N ALA A 144 -8.52 17.90 -23.14
CA ALA A 144 -8.84 19.29 -23.46
C ALA A 144 -9.88 19.91 -22.50
N THR A 145 -10.77 19.09 -21.92
CA THR A 145 -11.75 19.56 -20.93
C THR A 145 -11.17 19.81 -19.54
N ALA A 146 -9.94 19.39 -19.25
CA ALA A 146 -9.35 19.37 -17.91
C ALA A 146 -9.47 20.71 -17.16
N SER A 147 -9.12 21.82 -17.84
CA SER A 147 -9.16 23.16 -17.22
C SER A 147 -10.56 23.75 -17.14
N VAL A 148 -11.42 23.45 -18.12
CA VAL A 148 -12.80 23.99 -18.19
C VAL A 148 -13.72 23.28 -17.21
N SER A 149 -13.46 21.99 -16.94
CA SER A 149 -14.24 21.19 -16.00
C SER A 149 -13.69 21.19 -14.57
N ASP A 150 -12.56 21.84 -14.29
CA ASP A 150 -12.01 21.90 -12.94
C ASP A 150 -12.91 22.76 -12.02
N PRO A 151 -13.46 22.22 -10.93
CA PRO A 151 -14.29 22.96 -9.99
C PRO A 151 -13.53 24.11 -9.30
N ARG A 152 -12.18 24.00 -9.20
CA ARG A 152 -11.29 25.03 -8.62
C ARG A 152 -11.14 26.27 -9.50
N ARG A 153 -11.72 26.27 -10.72
CA ARG A 153 -11.82 27.50 -11.54
C ARG A 153 -12.76 28.53 -10.95
N ASN A 154 -13.72 28.09 -10.13
CA ASN A 154 -14.65 28.96 -9.42
C ASN A 154 -13.95 29.74 -8.30
N PRO A 155 -14.48 30.91 -7.86
CA PRO A 155 -13.92 31.68 -6.76
C PRO A 155 -13.80 30.87 -5.47
N PHE A 156 -14.82 30.06 -5.20
CA PHE A 156 -14.90 29.12 -4.08
C PHE A 156 -15.36 27.77 -4.56
N TYR A 157 -14.93 26.71 -3.85
CA TYR A 157 -15.41 25.36 -4.05
C TYR A 157 -15.40 24.64 -2.70
N ASN A 158 -16.56 24.17 -2.29
CA ASN A 158 -16.76 23.53 -0.99
C ASN A 158 -17.40 22.16 -1.19
N PHE A 159 -17.08 21.22 -0.31
CA PHE A 159 -17.68 19.90 -0.27
C PHE A 159 -17.47 19.25 1.09
N ARG A 160 -18.34 18.31 1.45
CA ARG A 160 -18.13 17.39 2.56
C ARG A 160 -17.38 16.17 2.06
N ARG A 161 -16.36 15.75 2.79
CA ARG A 161 -15.60 14.52 2.58
C ARG A 161 -15.84 13.57 3.74
N TYR A 162 -16.33 12.39 3.42
CA TYR A 162 -16.31 11.24 4.31
C TYR A 162 -15.22 10.28 3.83
N GLU A 163 -14.35 9.87 4.72
CA GLU A 163 -13.25 8.95 4.43
C GLU A 163 -13.23 7.80 5.42
N ARG A 164 -13.04 6.59 4.91
CA ARG A 164 -12.83 5.40 5.70
C ARG A 164 -11.55 4.71 5.28
N ILE A 165 -10.65 4.49 6.24
CA ILE A 165 -9.43 3.71 6.07
C ILE A 165 -9.60 2.40 6.82
N SER A 166 -9.47 1.29 6.10
CA SER A 166 -9.55 -0.06 6.65
C SER A 166 -8.21 -0.75 6.48
N ILE A 167 -7.72 -1.36 7.57
CA ILE A 167 -6.49 -2.15 7.58
C ILE A 167 -6.85 -3.54 8.07
N GLY A 168 -6.35 -4.56 7.37
CA GLY A 168 -6.66 -5.94 7.69
C GLY A 168 -5.56 -6.90 7.27
N ILE A 169 -5.73 -8.16 7.62
CA ILE A 169 -4.92 -9.27 7.14
C ILE A 169 -5.58 -9.81 5.90
N ASN A 170 -4.84 -9.85 4.78
CA ASN A 170 -5.26 -10.46 3.53
C ASN A 170 -4.92 -11.96 3.50
N ASP A 171 -5.69 -12.74 2.76
CA ASP A 171 -5.53 -14.20 2.64
C ASP A 171 -5.64 -14.90 4.01
N PHE A 172 -6.64 -14.47 4.80
CA PHE A 172 -6.85 -14.94 6.16
C PHE A 172 -7.75 -16.16 6.19
N HIS A 173 -7.21 -17.29 6.63
CA HIS A 173 -7.94 -18.54 6.82
C HIS A 173 -7.81 -19.01 8.29
N ALA A 174 -8.86 -18.85 9.09
CA ALA A 174 -8.83 -19.22 10.50
C ALA A 174 -8.61 -20.73 10.70
N ALA A 175 -9.20 -21.56 9.84
CA ALA A 175 -9.08 -23.01 9.89
C ALA A 175 -7.69 -23.54 9.49
N GLU A 176 -7.01 -22.86 8.58
CA GLU A 176 -5.68 -23.22 8.08
C GLU A 176 -4.55 -22.62 8.91
N GLY A 177 -4.85 -21.60 9.71
CA GLY A 177 -3.91 -21.02 10.66
C GLY A 177 -3.44 -22.06 11.67
N GLY A 178 -2.14 -22.00 12.05
CA GLY A 178 -1.54 -22.92 13.01
C GLY A 178 -2.39 -23.11 14.28
N SER A 179 -2.00 -24.01 15.14
CA SER A 179 -2.77 -24.44 16.33
C SER A 179 -3.34 -23.29 17.19
N LEU A 180 -2.80 -22.09 17.05
CA LEU A 180 -3.19 -20.87 17.77
C LEU A 180 -4.48 -20.27 17.20
N LEU A 181 -4.60 -20.11 15.87
CA LEU A 181 -5.77 -19.51 15.22
C LEU A 181 -6.99 -20.45 15.25
N ARG A 182 -6.77 -21.76 15.25
CA ARG A 182 -7.83 -22.76 15.45
C ARG A 182 -8.57 -22.62 16.78
N ARG A 183 -7.98 -21.93 17.77
CA ARG A 183 -8.64 -21.63 19.06
C ARG A 183 -9.64 -20.47 18.96
N PHE A 184 -9.69 -19.76 17.84
CA PHE A 184 -10.57 -18.61 17.61
C PHE A 184 -11.47 -18.80 16.39
N PRO A 185 -12.28 -19.86 16.33
CA PRO A 185 -13.14 -20.13 15.17
C PRO A 185 -14.13 -18.99 14.90
N PHE A 186 -14.46 -18.20 15.93
CA PHE A 186 -15.34 -17.05 15.80
C PHE A 186 -14.79 -15.94 14.89
N LEU A 187 -13.48 -15.92 14.59
CA LEU A 187 -12.90 -14.95 13.67
C LEU A 187 -13.45 -15.07 12.25
N GLU A 188 -13.91 -16.24 11.83
CA GLU A 188 -14.53 -16.45 10.53
C GLU A 188 -15.81 -15.62 10.33
N GLU A 189 -16.52 -15.31 11.42
CA GLU A 189 -17.72 -14.46 11.41
C GLU A 189 -17.40 -13.01 11.01
N TYR A 190 -16.13 -12.60 11.09
CA TYR A 190 -15.64 -11.25 10.85
C TYR A 190 -14.75 -11.13 9.60
N VAL A 191 -14.70 -12.20 8.82
CA VAL A 191 -13.98 -12.22 7.55
C VAL A 191 -14.84 -11.56 6.47
N ASP A 192 -14.23 -10.68 5.72
CA ASP A 192 -14.77 -10.04 4.53
C ASP A 192 -14.02 -10.56 3.30
N THR A 193 -14.38 -10.09 2.11
CA THR A 193 -13.74 -10.50 0.86
C THR A 193 -13.14 -9.29 0.15
N SER A 194 -11.89 -9.43 -0.32
CA SER A 194 -11.25 -8.40 -1.12
C SER A 194 -11.95 -8.21 -2.46
N GLU A 195 -12.31 -6.98 -2.78
CA GLU A 195 -12.87 -6.62 -4.08
C GLU A 195 -11.85 -6.71 -5.23
N VAL A 196 -10.56 -6.84 -4.90
CA VAL A 196 -9.46 -6.87 -5.88
C VAL A 196 -9.02 -8.29 -6.17
N SER A 197 -8.72 -9.07 -5.15
CA SER A 197 -8.20 -10.44 -5.29
C SER A 197 -9.25 -11.52 -5.04
N GLY A 198 -10.41 -11.20 -4.47
CA GLY A 198 -11.41 -12.17 -4.04
C GLY A 198 -10.99 -12.98 -2.80
N LYS A 199 -9.87 -12.64 -2.18
CA LYS A 199 -9.34 -13.33 -1.00
C LYS A 199 -10.04 -12.91 0.28
N PRO A 200 -10.11 -13.79 1.29
CA PRO A 200 -10.68 -13.46 2.59
C PRO A 200 -9.81 -12.45 3.35
N ILE A 201 -10.45 -11.48 3.98
CA ILE A 201 -9.82 -10.40 4.74
C ILE A 201 -10.36 -10.39 6.16
N LEU A 202 -9.47 -10.42 7.15
CA LEU A 202 -9.82 -10.10 8.53
C LEU A 202 -9.49 -8.64 8.79
N SER A 203 -10.52 -7.79 8.94
CA SER A 203 -10.32 -6.38 9.31
C SER A 203 -9.78 -6.25 10.72
N LEU A 204 -8.70 -5.49 10.91
CA LEU A 204 -8.04 -5.25 12.20
C LEU A 204 -8.29 -3.85 12.74
N SER A 205 -8.38 -2.86 11.86
CA SER A 205 -8.60 -1.46 12.23
C SER A 205 -9.44 -0.78 11.17
N VAL A 206 -10.37 0.04 11.62
CA VAL A 206 -11.20 0.91 10.78
C VAL A 206 -11.16 2.31 11.36
N LYS A 207 -10.75 3.28 10.56
CA LYS A 207 -10.80 4.69 10.88
C LYS A 207 -11.79 5.39 9.97
N GLU A 208 -12.73 6.11 10.55
CA GLU A 208 -13.68 6.99 9.85
C GLU A 208 -13.33 8.44 10.13
N GLU A 209 -13.43 9.29 9.13
CA GLU A 209 -13.27 10.73 9.26
C GLU A 209 -14.31 11.46 8.41
N SER A 210 -14.96 12.45 9.01
CA SER A 210 -15.82 13.42 8.32
C SER A 210 -15.17 14.78 8.37
N SER A 211 -15.10 15.46 7.23
CA SER A 211 -14.51 16.80 7.14
C SER A 211 -15.21 17.66 6.10
N ASP A 212 -15.27 18.97 6.36
CA ASP A 212 -15.70 19.97 5.39
C ASP A 212 -14.46 20.60 4.77
N VAL A 213 -14.40 20.61 3.43
CA VAL A 213 -13.28 21.13 2.66
C VAL A 213 -13.73 22.40 1.94
N HIS A 214 -12.96 23.46 2.13
CA HIS A 214 -13.21 24.77 1.55
C HIS A 214 -11.99 25.21 0.74
N TYR A 215 -12.18 25.44 -0.55
CA TYR A 215 -11.17 25.98 -1.45
C TYR A 215 -11.54 27.41 -1.85
N ARG A 216 -10.55 28.29 -1.85
CA ARG A 216 -10.62 29.66 -2.34
C ARG A 216 -9.56 29.87 -3.41
N ARG A 217 -9.95 30.40 -4.57
CA ARG A 217 -9.03 30.59 -5.70
C ARG A 217 -8.06 31.76 -5.51
N ARG A 218 -8.54 32.88 -4.94
CA ARG A 218 -7.72 34.11 -4.80
C ARG A 218 -7.98 34.80 -3.47
N PRO A 219 -6.94 35.01 -2.61
CA PRO A 219 -5.67 34.30 -2.65
C PRO A 219 -5.89 32.80 -2.48
N GLN A 220 -5.08 31.99 -3.19
CA GLN A 220 -5.27 30.53 -3.16
C GLN A 220 -5.10 29.99 -1.74
N ALA A 221 -6.12 29.30 -1.28
CA ALA A 221 -6.11 28.66 0.04
C ALA A 221 -7.07 27.45 0.02
N GLU A 222 -6.70 26.41 0.75
CA GLU A 222 -7.56 25.27 1.03
C GLU A 222 -7.65 25.09 2.55
N ARG A 223 -8.83 24.77 3.06
CA ARG A 223 -9.13 24.52 4.46
C ARG A 223 -9.90 23.21 4.56
N ARG A 224 -9.43 22.33 5.41
CA ARG A 224 -10.12 21.10 5.79
C ARG A 224 -10.48 21.19 7.27
N ILE A 225 -11.76 21.20 7.58
CA ILE A 225 -12.27 21.23 8.94
C ILE A 225 -12.77 19.83 9.27
N VAL A 226 -12.04 19.12 10.13
CA VAL A 226 -12.40 17.77 10.56
C VAL A 226 -13.48 17.87 11.62
N THR A 227 -14.69 17.41 11.31
CA THR A 227 -15.90 17.50 12.13
C THR A 227 -16.17 16.23 12.93
N GLY A 228 -15.61 15.09 12.51
CA GLY A 228 -15.72 13.83 13.21
C GLY A 228 -14.56 12.90 12.90
N VAL A 229 -14.03 12.23 13.93
CA VAL A 229 -13.01 11.16 13.82
C VAL A 229 -13.45 10.01 14.70
N ARG A 230 -13.41 8.80 14.16
CA ARG A 230 -13.67 7.55 14.90
C ARG A 230 -12.66 6.52 14.48
N SER A 231 -12.10 5.81 15.44
CA SER A 231 -11.19 4.70 15.19
C SER A 231 -11.65 3.48 16.00
N GLU A 232 -11.80 2.35 15.32
CA GLU A 232 -12.18 1.07 15.95
C GLU A 232 -11.20 -0.01 15.51
N GLY A 233 -10.96 -0.95 16.41
CA GLY A 233 -10.09 -2.10 16.14
C GLY A 233 -8.89 -2.19 17.07
N VAL A 234 -7.80 -2.73 16.55
CA VAL A 234 -6.54 -2.83 17.32
C VAL A 234 -5.93 -1.43 17.43
N ASP A 235 -5.94 -0.91 18.66
CA ASP A 235 -5.46 0.43 18.97
C ASP A 235 -3.99 0.58 18.52
N GLN A 236 -3.66 1.77 18.00
CA GLN A 236 -2.29 2.20 17.66
C GLN A 236 -1.63 1.55 16.42
N ILE A 237 -2.31 0.72 15.61
CA ILE A 237 -1.70 0.28 14.33
C ILE A 237 -1.40 1.49 13.44
N THR A 238 -2.31 2.47 13.41
CA THR A 238 -2.18 3.68 12.59
C THR A 238 -1.34 4.78 13.23
N ASP A 239 -1.11 4.72 14.54
CA ASP A 239 -0.41 5.77 15.28
C ASP A 239 1.11 5.61 15.29
N GLN A 240 1.61 4.48 14.82
CA GLN A 240 3.05 4.25 14.71
C GLN A 240 3.64 5.06 13.54
N GLU A 241 4.77 5.70 13.77
CA GLU A 241 5.41 6.60 12.81
C GLU A 241 5.66 5.96 11.45
N SER A 242 6.16 4.72 11.43
CA SER A 242 6.40 3.99 10.18
C SER A 242 5.10 3.69 9.43
N MET A 243 4.06 3.26 10.13
CA MET A 243 2.75 3.01 9.53
C MET A 243 2.08 4.31 9.09
N ARG A 244 2.18 5.36 9.90
CA ARG A 244 1.65 6.69 9.54
C ARG A 244 2.32 7.24 8.29
N THR A 245 3.65 7.18 8.20
CA THR A 245 4.39 7.61 7.00
C THR A 245 4.00 6.77 5.79
N PHE A 246 3.91 5.44 5.96
CA PHE A 246 3.44 4.55 4.91
C PHE A 246 2.04 4.92 4.43
N LEU A 247 1.08 5.09 5.36
CA LEU A 247 -0.29 5.45 5.00
C LEU A 247 -0.37 6.83 4.34
N GLN A 248 0.41 7.81 4.77
CA GLN A 248 0.46 9.14 4.15
C GLN A 248 0.97 9.10 2.71
N ASP A 249 1.96 8.24 2.42
CA ASP A 249 2.51 8.11 1.07
C ASP A 249 1.61 7.27 0.15
N VAL A 250 0.96 6.25 0.71
CA VAL A 250 0.10 5.33 -0.06
C VAL A 250 -1.29 5.91 -0.27
N LEU A 251 -1.86 6.52 0.77
CA LEU A 251 -3.26 7.00 0.77
C LEU A 251 -3.38 8.46 0.33
N ARG A 252 -2.42 8.95 -0.44
CA ARG A 252 -2.48 10.29 -1.04
C ARG A 252 -3.70 10.45 -1.94
N ASP A 253 -4.27 11.64 -1.97
CA ASP A 253 -5.29 11.98 -2.94
C ASP A 253 -4.71 11.95 -4.34
N VAL A 254 -5.41 11.29 -5.26
CA VAL A 254 -5.03 11.16 -6.66
C VAL A 254 -5.95 12.05 -7.48
N ASP A 255 -5.36 12.90 -8.32
CA ASP A 255 -6.08 13.58 -9.40
C ASP A 255 -5.70 12.93 -10.75
N LEU A 256 -6.70 12.35 -11.42
CA LEU A 256 -6.53 11.73 -12.72
C LEU A 256 -6.03 12.72 -13.79
N TYR A 257 -6.34 14.00 -13.63
CA TYR A 257 -6.01 15.05 -14.58
C TYR A 257 -4.61 15.65 -14.35
N ASP A 258 -3.91 15.22 -13.30
CA ASP A 258 -2.50 15.55 -13.12
C ASP A 258 -1.65 14.89 -14.23
N ARG A 259 -0.51 15.49 -14.54
CA ARG A 259 0.44 14.94 -15.51
C ARG A 259 0.99 13.60 -15.06
N ASP A 260 1.27 13.50 -13.77
CA ASP A 260 1.84 12.32 -13.13
C ASP A 260 1.13 12.07 -11.80
N ILE A 261 0.91 10.82 -11.53
CA ILE A 261 0.32 10.34 -10.28
C ILE A 261 1.46 9.80 -9.42
N ASN A 262 1.72 10.47 -8.30
CA ASN A 262 2.75 10.04 -7.36
C ASN A 262 2.15 9.05 -6.36
N LEU A 263 2.53 7.79 -6.46
CA LEU A 263 2.14 6.73 -5.55
C LEU A 263 3.38 5.95 -5.11
N LEU A 264 3.47 5.63 -3.81
CA LEU A 264 4.56 4.82 -3.27
C LEU A 264 5.95 5.37 -3.65
N GLN A 265 6.08 6.71 -3.64
CA GLN A 265 7.27 7.46 -4.06
C GLN A 265 7.74 7.19 -5.51
N ASN A 266 6.90 6.54 -6.30
CA ASN A 266 7.11 6.37 -7.72
C ASN A 266 6.20 7.31 -8.49
N ARG A 267 6.70 7.76 -9.63
CA ARG A 267 5.98 8.66 -10.53
C ARG A 267 5.37 7.85 -11.66
N PHE A 268 4.06 7.71 -11.63
CA PHE A 268 3.28 7.03 -12.66
C PHE A 268 2.76 8.05 -13.66
N VAL A 269 2.89 7.76 -14.94
CA VAL A 269 2.33 8.61 -15.99
C VAL A 269 0.81 8.50 -15.96
N SER A 270 0.11 9.62 -15.84
CA SER A 270 -1.36 9.63 -15.91
C SER A 270 -1.84 9.26 -17.32
N PRO A 271 -2.97 8.52 -17.45
CA PRO A 271 -3.57 8.25 -18.75
C PRO A 271 -4.14 9.51 -19.43
N LEU A 272 -4.21 10.63 -18.75
CA LEU A 272 -4.54 11.96 -19.29
C LEU A 272 -3.33 12.91 -19.39
N SER A 273 -2.11 12.41 -19.14
CA SER A 273 -0.88 13.16 -19.33
C SER A 273 -0.75 13.68 -20.78
N PRO A 274 -0.06 14.80 -21.01
CA PRO A 274 0.33 15.23 -22.35
C PRO A 274 1.10 14.17 -23.16
N LEU A 275 1.78 13.25 -22.46
CA LEU A 275 2.51 12.13 -23.07
C LEU A 275 1.67 10.86 -23.23
N ALA A 276 0.40 10.88 -22.85
CA ALA A 276 -0.43 9.67 -22.78
C ALA A 276 -0.55 8.94 -24.12
N ALA A 277 -0.71 9.65 -25.24
CA ALA A 277 -0.82 9.04 -26.56
C ALA A 277 0.45 8.30 -27.01
N ASP A 278 1.64 8.65 -26.48
CA ASP A 278 2.89 7.99 -26.74
C ASP A 278 3.23 6.91 -25.72
N PHE A 279 2.64 7.03 -24.54
CA PHE A 279 2.90 6.13 -23.41
C PHE A 279 1.91 4.96 -23.36
N TYR A 280 0.64 5.18 -23.75
CA TYR A 280 -0.45 4.23 -23.67
C TYR A 280 -1.01 3.86 -25.05
N LYS A 281 -1.55 2.65 -25.13
CA LYS A 281 -2.47 2.22 -26.18
C LYS A 281 -3.90 2.43 -25.70
N PHE A 282 -4.71 3.11 -26.48
CA PHE A 282 -6.10 3.36 -26.19
C PHE A 282 -7.02 2.60 -27.13
N TYR A 283 -8.08 2.03 -26.59
CA TYR A 283 -9.10 1.28 -27.33
C TYR A 283 -10.48 1.63 -26.79
N ILE A 284 -11.44 1.91 -27.69
CA ILE A 284 -12.85 1.89 -27.32
C ILE A 284 -13.27 0.43 -27.38
N THR A 285 -13.49 -0.19 -26.21
CA THR A 285 -13.69 -1.63 -26.10
C THR A 285 -15.16 -2.01 -25.98
N ASP A 286 -15.98 -1.10 -25.44
CA ASP A 286 -17.38 -1.38 -25.16
C ASP A 286 -18.19 -0.09 -25.01
N SER A 287 -19.50 -0.23 -24.83
CA SER A 287 -20.37 0.81 -24.32
C SER A 287 -21.28 0.24 -23.23
N THR A 288 -21.51 1.02 -22.19
CA THR A 288 -22.31 0.62 -21.03
C THR A 288 -23.21 1.77 -20.58
N SER A 289 -24.06 1.53 -19.60
CA SER A 289 -24.86 2.58 -18.97
C SER A 289 -24.47 2.70 -17.49
N ILE A 290 -24.24 3.93 -17.04
CA ILE A 290 -24.03 4.27 -15.61
C ILE A 290 -25.14 5.26 -15.23
N ASP A 291 -25.91 4.93 -14.20
CA ASP A 291 -27.05 5.74 -13.73
C ASP A 291 -28.06 6.09 -14.86
N GLY A 292 -28.25 5.18 -15.83
CA GLY A 292 -29.14 5.38 -16.98
C GLY A 292 -28.51 6.16 -18.13
N GLU A 293 -27.31 6.70 -18.02
CA GLU A 293 -26.60 7.44 -19.05
C GLU A 293 -25.62 6.55 -19.83
N LYS A 294 -25.64 6.63 -21.15
CA LYS A 294 -24.72 5.85 -22.00
C LYS A 294 -23.30 6.34 -21.88
N CYS A 295 -22.36 5.41 -21.68
CA CYS A 295 -20.94 5.67 -21.60
C CYS A 295 -20.17 4.77 -22.57
N LEU A 296 -19.17 5.32 -23.23
CA LEU A 296 -18.16 4.55 -23.97
C LEU A 296 -17.09 4.06 -22.98
N VAL A 297 -16.65 2.83 -23.13
CA VAL A 297 -15.56 2.26 -22.33
C VAL A 297 -14.25 2.45 -23.08
N LEU A 298 -13.44 3.39 -22.60
CA LEU A 298 -12.10 3.67 -23.11
C LEU A 298 -11.09 2.93 -22.28
N SER A 299 -10.56 1.83 -22.81
CA SER A 299 -9.50 1.03 -22.16
C SER A 299 -8.12 1.56 -22.51
N PHE A 300 -7.19 1.52 -21.55
CA PHE A 300 -5.82 1.99 -21.76
C PHE A 300 -4.80 1.03 -21.12
N TYR A 301 -3.66 0.87 -21.83
CA TYR A 301 -2.57 -0.03 -21.45
C TYR A 301 -1.24 0.62 -21.80
N PRO A 302 -0.19 0.56 -20.93
CA PRO A 302 1.13 1.07 -21.31
C PRO A 302 1.71 0.30 -22.50
N HIS A 303 2.45 0.97 -23.37
CA HIS A 303 3.17 0.31 -24.46
C HIS A 303 4.19 -0.72 -23.92
N ASN A 304 4.85 -0.38 -22.84
CA ASN A 304 5.75 -1.25 -22.10
C ASN A 304 5.19 -1.48 -20.69
N LYS A 305 4.89 -2.71 -20.36
CA LYS A 305 4.27 -3.10 -19.09
C LYS A 305 5.19 -2.94 -17.88
N SER A 306 6.50 -2.81 -18.08
CA SER A 306 7.47 -2.58 -17.00
C SER A 306 7.68 -1.10 -16.68
N THR A 307 7.03 -0.17 -17.39
CA THR A 307 7.10 1.26 -17.10
C THR A 307 6.02 1.67 -16.11
N PHE A 308 6.30 2.67 -15.29
CA PHE A 308 5.37 3.18 -14.27
C PHE A 308 4.15 3.84 -14.94
N GLY A 309 3.16 3.01 -15.23
CA GLY A 309 1.88 3.37 -15.81
C GLY A 309 0.78 2.46 -15.28
N PHE A 310 -0.45 2.71 -15.68
CA PHE A 310 -1.63 1.98 -15.24
C PHE A 310 -2.26 1.19 -16.38
N ILE A 311 -2.95 0.13 -16.03
CA ILE A 311 -3.91 -0.55 -16.88
C ILE A 311 -5.29 -0.21 -16.35
N GLY A 312 -6.21 0.21 -17.22
CA GLY A 312 -7.53 0.57 -16.75
C GLY A 312 -8.54 0.91 -17.81
N GLN A 313 -9.67 1.41 -17.34
CA GLN A 313 -10.82 1.80 -18.14
C GLN A 313 -11.36 3.15 -17.66
N MET A 314 -11.73 4.01 -18.60
CA MET A 314 -12.51 5.22 -18.36
C MET A 314 -13.88 5.04 -18.98
N PHE A 315 -14.90 5.30 -18.22
CA PHE A 315 -16.29 5.30 -18.65
C PHE A 315 -16.66 6.73 -19.02
N VAL A 316 -16.72 6.99 -20.31
CA VAL A 316 -16.82 8.33 -20.87
C VAL A 316 -18.21 8.54 -21.45
N GLN A 317 -18.91 9.53 -20.94
CA GLN A 317 -20.19 9.99 -21.47
C GLN A 317 -19.92 10.96 -22.62
N PRO A 318 -20.25 10.61 -23.89
CA PRO A 318 -20.21 11.55 -24.97
C PRO A 318 -21.44 12.46 -24.88
N THR A 319 -21.25 13.75 -25.02
CA THR A 319 -22.31 14.74 -25.19
C THR A 319 -22.14 15.43 -26.55
N ASP A 320 -23.16 16.14 -27.05
CA ASP A 320 -23.11 16.76 -28.36
C ASP A 320 -21.98 17.77 -28.55
N SER A 321 -21.58 18.42 -27.44
CA SER A 321 -20.56 19.47 -27.47
C SER A 321 -19.30 19.11 -26.68
N ASP A 322 -19.29 18.02 -25.87
CA ASP A 322 -18.25 17.76 -24.89
C ASP A 322 -18.11 16.27 -24.56
N VAL A 323 -17.17 15.90 -23.71
CA VAL A 323 -16.97 14.55 -23.18
C VAL A 323 -16.75 14.63 -21.69
N PHE A 324 -17.29 13.66 -20.95
CA PHE A 324 -17.20 13.65 -19.50
C PHE A 324 -16.87 12.26 -18.96
N ILE A 325 -15.90 12.15 -18.03
CA ILE A 325 -15.60 10.89 -17.35
C ILE A 325 -16.57 10.71 -16.19
N ARG A 326 -17.38 9.64 -16.24
CA ARG A 326 -18.28 9.24 -15.14
C ARG A 326 -17.56 8.40 -14.11
N ARG A 327 -16.69 7.49 -14.59
CA ARG A 327 -15.93 6.57 -13.74
C ARG A 327 -14.58 6.28 -14.37
N VAL A 328 -13.57 6.11 -13.56
CA VAL A 328 -12.30 5.51 -13.94
C VAL A 328 -11.97 4.37 -12.99
N THR A 329 -11.49 3.26 -13.53
CA THR A 329 -10.90 2.17 -12.76
C THR A 329 -9.54 1.87 -13.34
N MET A 330 -8.52 1.82 -12.48
CA MET A 330 -7.17 1.52 -12.93
C MET A 330 -6.38 0.75 -11.86
N ARG A 331 -5.40 -0.01 -12.31
CA ARG A 331 -4.52 -0.82 -11.47
C ARG A 331 -3.10 -0.74 -11.99
N VAL A 332 -2.16 -1.04 -11.13
CA VAL A 332 -0.76 -1.17 -11.52
C VAL A 332 -0.54 -2.55 -12.14
N PRO A 333 0.15 -2.65 -13.30
CA PRO A 333 0.54 -3.91 -13.91
C PRO A 333 1.38 -4.77 -12.96
N ALA A 334 1.17 -6.08 -12.97
CA ALA A 334 1.91 -7.01 -12.12
C ALA A 334 3.41 -7.10 -12.48
N GLU A 335 3.75 -6.72 -13.70
CA GLU A 335 5.13 -6.67 -14.21
C GLU A 335 5.96 -5.54 -13.60
N ILE A 336 5.31 -4.53 -12.99
CA ILE A 336 5.99 -3.46 -12.25
C ILE A 336 6.34 -3.98 -10.86
N ASN A 337 7.63 -4.09 -10.58
CA ASN A 337 8.07 -4.50 -9.26
C ASN A 337 7.92 -3.33 -8.26
N LEU A 338 6.86 -3.36 -7.48
CA LEU A 338 6.63 -2.44 -6.35
C LEU A 338 7.03 -3.07 -5.02
N ASN A 339 8.07 -3.89 -5.02
CA ASN A 339 8.53 -4.66 -3.85
C ASN A 339 7.45 -5.64 -3.35
N PHE A 340 6.90 -5.45 -2.16
CA PHE A 340 5.94 -6.38 -1.54
C PHE A 340 4.49 -6.15 -1.94
N ILE A 341 4.22 -5.19 -2.84
CA ILE A 341 2.85 -4.88 -3.28
C ILE A 341 2.43 -5.89 -4.33
N GLN A 342 1.38 -6.64 -4.03
CA GLN A 342 0.78 -7.61 -4.93
C GLN A 342 -0.23 -6.97 -5.87
N SER A 343 -1.05 -6.06 -5.34
CA SER A 343 -2.04 -5.34 -6.13
C SER A 343 -2.23 -3.93 -5.62
N LEU A 344 -2.47 -3.00 -6.55
CA LEU A 344 -2.91 -1.64 -6.28
C LEU A 344 -4.01 -1.31 -7.28
N ARG A 345 -5.20 -0.99 -6.78
CA ARG A 345 -6.36 -0.59 -7.57
C ARG A 345 -6.83 0.78 -7.12
N LEU A 346 -7.14 1.61 -8.09
CA LEU A 346 -7.79 2.91 -7.89
C LEU A 346 -9.10 2.95 -8.69
N ALA A 347 -10.17 3.43 -8.07
CA ALA A 347 -11.43 3.73 -8.72
C ALA A 347 -11.91 5.12 -8.31
N GLN A 348 -12.40 5.92 -9.26
CA GLN A 348 -12.94 7.24 -9.00
C GLN A 348 -14.23 7.44 -9.78
N ASP A 349 -15.23 8.02 -9.13
CA ASP A 349 -16.50 8.39 -9.73
C ASP A 349 -16.66 9.91 -9.74
N PHE A 350 -17.26 10.40 -10.82
CA PHE A 350 -17.48 11.82 -11.01
C PHE A 350 -18.93 12.09 -11.43
N ARG A 351 -19.43 13.27 -11.04
CA ARG A 351 -20.69 13.82 -11.49
C ARG A 351 -20.46 15.18 -12.13
N ARG A 352 -21.21 15.49 -13.16
CA ARG A 352 -21.18 16.80 -13.80
C ARG A 352 -22.08 17.77 -13.04
N ALA A 353 -21.54 18.93 -12.69
CA ALA A 353 -22.31 20.04 -12.15
C ALA A 353 -23.03 20.80 -13.27
N PRO A 354 -24.08 21.61 -12.94
CA PRO A 354 -24.80 22.43 -13.94
C PRO A 354 -23.89 23.42 -14.68
N ASP A 355 -22.83 23.89 -14.06
CA ASP A 355 -21.83 24.79 -14.66
C ASP A 355 -20.78 24.06 -15.53
N GLY A 356 -20.93 22.74 -15.70
CA GLY A 356 -19.99 21.88 -16.41
C GLY A 356 -18.79 21.40 -15.61
N SER A 357 -18.66 21.78 -14.34
CA SER A 357 -17.56 21.33 -13.48
C SER A 357 -17.67 19.84 -13.16
N ARG A 358 -16.52 19.15 -13.09
CA ARG A 358 -16.43 17.76 -12.64
C ARG A 358 -16.37 17.70 -11.10
N LEU A 359 -17.36 17.10 -10.51
CA LEU A 359 -17.43 16.88 -9.08
C LEU A 359 -17.02 15.43 -8.79
N LYS A 360 -15.94 15.22 -8.05
CA LYS A 360 -15.58 13.88 -7.57
C LYS A 360 -16.63 13.44 -6.54
N THR A 361 -17.23 12.26 -6.72
CA THR A 361 -18.24 11.72 -5.79
C THR A 361 -17.74 10.54 -4.99
N ALA A 362 -16.80 9.77 -5.54
CA ALA A 362 -16.16 8.67 -4.84
C ALA A 362 -14.68 8.53 -5.24
N ASP A 363 -13.88 8.02 -4.32
CA ASP A 363 -12.47 7.69 -4.51
C ASP A 363 -12.15 6.45 -3.66
N ASP A 364 -11.76 5.35 -4.30
CA ASP A 364 -11.47 4.07 -3.67
C ASP A 364 -10.07 3.62 -4.08
N LEU A 365 -9.19 3.52 -3.11
CA LEU A 365 -7.82 3.04 -3.28
C LEU A 365 -7.63 1.79 -2.43
N THR A 366 -7.37 0.67 -3.09
CA THR A 366 -7.11 -0.62 -2.43
C THR A 366 -5.70 -1.09 -2.73
N LEU A 367 -5.01 -1.51 -1.68
CA LEU A 367 -3.65 -2.01 -1.70
C LEU A 367 -3.57 -3.36 -0.99
N GLU A 368 -2.94 -4.33 -1.64
CA GLU A 368 -2.62 -5.62 -1.04
C GLU A 368 -1.10 -5.83 -1.05
N ILE A 369 -0.57 -6.12 0.13
CA ILE A 369 0.86 -6.30 0.34
C ILE A 369 1.07 -7.73 0.85
N SER A 370 2.02 -8.45 0.29
CA SER A 370 2.49 -9.72 0.86
C SER A 370 3.98 -9.86 0.60
N VAL A 371 4.66 -10.37 1.60
CA VAL A 371 6.11 -10.56 1.55
C VAL A 371 6.47 -11.78 0.70
N MET A 372 5.64 -12.82 0.77
CA MET A 372 5.82 -14.06 0.02
C MET A 372 4.49 -14.49 -0.60
N PRO A 373 4.48 -14.99 -1.84
CA PRO A 373 3.28 -15.55 -2.45
C PRO A 373 2.68 -16.67 -1.58
N GLY A 374 1.35 -16.64 -1.37
CA GLY A 374 0.65 -17.65 -0.57
C GLY A 374 0.75 -17.49 0.94
N THR A 375 1.29 -16.38 1.44
CA THR A 375 1.27 -16.06 2.87
C THR A 375 0.28 -14.93 3.16
N PRO A 376 -0.34 -14.91 4.35
CA PRO A 376 -1.14 -13.78 4.79
C PRO A 376 -0.37 -12.47 4.66
N GLY A 377 -1.03 -11.46 4.14
CA GLY A 377 -0.45 -10.16 3.87
C GLY A 377 -1.22 -9.04 4.57
N LEU A 378 -0.88 -7.80 4.22
CA LEU A 378 -1.59 -6.62 4.68
C LEU A 378 -2.56 -6.16 3.60
N TYR A 379 -3.79 -5.90 3.99
CA TYR A 379 -4.82 -5.23 3.20
C TYR A 379 -5.00 -3.81 3.72
N VAL A 380 -4.96 -2.84 2.81
CA VAL A 380 -5.24 -1.43 3.12
C VAL A 380 -6.21 -0.90 2.10
N ARG A 381 -7.32 -0.32 2.54
CA ARG A 381 -8.30 0.34 1.67
C ARG A 381 -8.61 1.73 2.23
N ARG A 382 -8.58 2.71 1.36
CA ARG A 382 -9.14 4.03 1.59
C ARG A 382 -10.36 4.20 0.68
N ALA A 383 -11.53 4.31 1.26
CA ALA A 383 -12.76 4.66 0.57
C ALA A 383 -13.19 6.06 0.99
N ALA A 384 -13.30 6.98 0.04
CA ALA A 384 -13.76 8.33 0.30
C ALA A 384 -14.99 8.65 -0.56
N ALA A 385 -15.96 9.34 0.00
CA ALA A 385 -17.11 9.89 -0.70
C ALA A 385 -17.21 11.39 -0.47
N PHE A 386 -17.70 12.08 -1.49
CA PHE A 386 -17.77 13.54 -1.54
C PHE A 386 -19.22 13.96 -1.84
N ALA A 387 -19.75 14.83 -1.00
CA ALA A 387 -21.12 15.31 -1.08
C ALA A 387 -21.20 16.82 -0.79
N ASP A 388 -22.40 17.37 -0.88
CA ASP A 388 -22.71 18.77 -0.54
C ASP A 388 -21.82 19.79 -1.27
N HIS A 389 -21.54 19.50 -2.55
CA HIS A 389 -20.74 20.39 -3.39
C HIS A 389 -21.41 21.74 -3.58
N SER A 390 -20.69 22.83 -3.32
CA SER A 390 -21.14 24.20 -3.46
C SER A 390 -20.02 25.10 -3.97
N PHE A 391 -20.39 26.14 -4.71
CA PHE A 391 -19.50 27.20 -5.18
C PHE A 391 -19.73 28.53 -4.45
N ASP A 392 -20.54 28.54 -3.41
CA ASP A 392 -20.85 29.71 -2.59
C ASP A 392 -19.65 30.11 -1.73
N ALA A 393 -19.60 31.37 -1.34
CA ALA A 393 -18.61 31.83 -0.38
C ALA A 393 -18.89 31.19 0.99
N PRO A 394 -17.90 30.50 1.59
CA PRO A 394 -18.06 29.99 2.95
C PRO A 394 -18.05 31.15 3.96
N ALA A 395 -18.41 30.85 5.21
CA ALA A 395 -18.36 31.84 6.28
C ALA A 395 -16.97 32.49 6.40
N ASP A 396 -16.91 33.81 6.68
CA ASP A 396 -15.66 34.59 6.74
C ASP A 396 -14.64 34.00 7.74
N THR A 397 -15.12 33.34 8.78
CA THR A 397 -14.30 32.69 9.81
C THR A 397 -13.43 31.54 9.26
N VAL A 398 -13.83 30.88 8.17
CA VAL A 398 -13.10 29.74 7.59
C VAL A 398 -11.70 30.15 7.14
N PHE A 399 -11.56 31.33 6.55
CA PHE A 399 -10.27 31.81 6.03
C PHE A 399 -9.66 32.94 6.87
N ALA A 400 -10.31 33.38 7.98
CA ALA A 400 -9.85 34.48 8.82
C ALA A 400 -8.71 34.09 9.77
N SER A 401 -8.60 32.81 10.13
CA SER A 401 -7.59 32.36 11.10
C SER A 401 -6.18 32.41 10.49
N LYS A 402 -5.26 33.15 11.13
CA LYS A 402 -3.83 33.18 10.84
C LYS A 402 -3.12 31.82 11.17
N LEU A 403 -3.73 30.99 12.00
CA LEU A 403 -3.34 29.60 12.24
C LEU A 403 -3.57 28.68 11.03
N ALA A 404 -3.91 29.26 10.02
CA ALA A 404 -4.58 28.82 8.83
C ALA A 404 -3.69 28.24 7.75
N SER A 405 -2.49 27.85 8.00
CA SER A 405 -1.71 27.01 7.10
C SER A 405 -1.71 25.52 7.51
N ALA A 406 -2.33 25.16 8.64
CA ALA A 406 -2.60 23.77 8.94
C ALA A 406 -3.55 23.21 7.87
N SER A 407 -3.12 22.19 7.15
CA SER A 407 -3.90 21.54 6.09
C SER A 407 -5.22 20.98 6.62
N ALA A 408 -5.33 20.67 7.90
CA ALA A 408 -6.54 20.21 8.57
C ALA A 408 -6.66 20.84 9.96
N ILE A 409 -7.85 21.34 10.29
CA ILE A 409 -8.22 21.84 11.62
C ILE A 409 -9.25 20.87 12.18
N GLN A 410 -8.98 20.30 13.34
CA GLN A 410 -9.93 19.42 14.02
C GLN A 410 -10.80 20.23 14.98
N THR A 411 -12.12 20.02 14.94
CA THR A 411 -13.02 20.63 15.93
C THR A 411 -12.86 19.93 17.28
N PRO A 412 -13.07 20.62 18.41
CA PRO A 412 -12.91 20.02 19.74
C PRO A 412 -13.80 18.79 19.97
N GLU A 413 -14.96 18.74 19.33
CA GLU A 413 -15.95 17.67 19.46
C GLU A 413 -15.71 16.48 18.50
N ALA A 414 -14.74 16.59 17.59
CA ALA A 414 -14.57 15.63 16.50
C ALA A 414 -14.31 14.19 16.99
N GLU A 415 -13.62 14.02 18.12
CA GLU A 415 -13.32 12.71 18.71
C GLU A 415 -14.45 12.14 19.57
N HIS A 416 -15.47 12.94 19.87
CA HIS A 416 -16.53 12.60 20.84
C HIS A 416 -17.91 12.56 20.18
N ARG A 417 -17.97 12.35 18.86
CA ARG A 417 -19.22 12.27 18.11
C ARG A 417 -19.98 10.99 18.41
N ASP A 418 -21.29 11.10 18.60
CA ASP A 418 -22.21 9.99 18.85
C ASP A 418 -22.58 9.23 17.55
N GLU A 419 -23.29 8.13 17.69
CA GLU A 419 -23.73 7.32 16.54
C GLU A 419 -24.76 8.05 15.66
N VAL A 420 -25.54 8.97 16.23
CA VAL A 420 -26.50 9.77 15.47
C VAL A 420 -25.80 10.67 14.47
N PHE A 421 -24.70 11.31 14.91
CA PHE A 421 -23.84 12.08 14.00
C PHE A 421 -23.30 11.19 12.87
N TRP A 422 -22.76 10.02 13.21
CA TRP A 422 -22.18 9.10 12.20
C TRP A 422 -23.20 8.60 11.20
N GLN A 423 -24.44 8.28 11.63
CA GLN A 423 -25.52 7.92 10.72
C GLN A 423 -25.87 9.05 9.74
N GLY A 424 -25.74 10.31 10.15
CA GLY A 424 -26.00 11.46 9.30
C GLY A 424 -24.88 11.82 8.32
N VAL A 425 -23.63 11.41 8.60
CA VAL A 425 -22.46 11.79 7.77
C VAL A 425 -21.85 10.65 6.97
N ARG A 426 -22.20 9.40 7.26
CA ARG A 426 -21.74 8.24 6.50
C ARG A 426 -22.32 8.26 5.09
N LEU A 427 -21.46 8.49 4.12
CA LEU A 427 -21.81 8.46 2.70
C LEU A 427 -21.53 7.09 2.06
N ILE A 428 -20.84 6.20 2.78
CA ILE A 428 -20.52 4.83 2.35
C ILE A 428 -20.94 3.88 3.45
N GLU A 429 -21.77 2.89 3.11
CA GLU A 429 -22.19 1.85 4.06
C GLU A 429 -20.98 1.06 4.58
N LEU A 430 -21.06 0.68 5.86
CA LEU A 430 -20.06 -0.19 6.47
C LEU A 430 -20.29 -1.63 6.00
N PRO A 431 -19.26 -2.34 5.53
CA PRO A 431 -19.34 -3.78 5.33
C PRO A 431 -19.77 -4.48 6.63
N PRO A 432 -20.54 -5.58 6.55
CA PRO A 432 -21.05 -6.27 7.74
C PRO A 432 -19.97 -6.68 8.74
N ALA A 433 -18.79 -7.08 8.27
CA ALA A 433 -17.65 -7.42 9.11
C ALA A 433 -17.12 -6.19 9.88
N GLN A 434 -17.02 -5.04 9.22
CA GLN A 434 -16.55 -3.79 9.83
C GLN A 434 -17.60 -3.19 10.77
N ALA A 435 -18.88 -3.30 10.46
CA ALA A 435 -19.96 -2.87 11.34
C ALA A 435 -19.97 -3.61 12.68
N ARG A 436 -19.42 -4.84 12.72
CA ARG A 436 -19.28 -5.67 13.93
C ARG A 436 -17.91 -5.55 14.61
N MET A 437 -17.06 -4.59 14.22
CA MET A 437 -15.70 -4.43 14.74
C MET A 437 -15.68 -4.27 16.27
N SER A 438 -16.58 -3.47 16.83
CA SER A 438 -16.68 -3.29 18.29
C SER A 438 -16.98 -4.60 19.02
N SER A 439 -17.86 -5.46 18.47
CA SER A 439 -18.14 -6.76 19.05
C SER A 439 -16.97 -7.74 18.91
N LEU A 440 -16.24 -7.68 17.80
CA LEU A 440 -14.98 -8.41 17.63
C LEU A 440 -13.97 -8.02 18.71
N MET A 441 -13.75 -6.72 18.91
CA MET A 441 -12.82 -6.22 19.93
C MET A 441 -13.24 -6.63 21.35
N GLN A 442 -14.54 -6.59 21.66
CA GLN A 442 -15.06 -7.05 22.95
C GLN A 442 -14.78 -8.55 23.17
N ARG A 443 -15.04 -9.39 22.16
CA ARG A 443 -14.75 -10.83 22.21
C ARG A 443 -13.25 -11.09 22.32
N LEU A 444 -12.41 -10.40 21.56
CA LEU A 444 -10.96 -10.54 21.63
C LEU A 444 -10.41 -10.16 23.01
N ARG A 445 -10.87 -9.03 23.57
CA ARG A 445 -10.45 -8.59 24.92
C ARG A 445 -10.86 -9.56 26.04
N SER A 446 -11.92 -10.36 25.86
CA SER A 446 -12.31 -11.40 26.82
C SER A 446 -11.41 -12.64 26.79
N VAL A 447 -10.55 -12.78 25.78
CA VAL A 447 -9.67 -13.94 25.62
C VAL A 447 -8.29 -13.64 26.24
N PRO A 448 -7.79 -14.47 27.17
CA PRO A 448 -6.49 -14.26 27.81
C PRO A 448 -5.30 -14.13 26.82
N LEU A 449 -5.45 -14.72 25.63
CA LEU A 449 -4.45 -14.69 24.56
C LEU A 449 -4.50 -13.39 23.71
N TYR A 450 -5.52 -12.56 23.88
CA TYR A 450 -5.67 -11.28 23.14
C TYR A 450 -4.49 -10.36 23.36
N TYR A 451 -4.00 -10.26 24.58
CA TYR A 451 -2.81 -9.46 24.90
C TYR A 451 -1.60 -9.84 24.05
N TRP A 452 -1.39 -11.13 23.84
CA TRP A 452 -0.29 -11.61 22.99
C TRP A 452 -0.59 -11.41 21.50
N GLY A 453 -1.85 -11.58 21.08
CA GLY A 453 -2.28 -11.32 19.71
C GLY A 453 -2.13 -9.86 19.32
N GLU A 454 -2.55 -8.94 20.17
CA GLU A 454 -2.37 -7.49 19.96
C GLU A 454 -0.89 -7.12 19.88
N LYS A 455 -0.07 -7.65 20.79
CA LYS A 455 1.38 -7.46 20.73
C LYS A 455 1.98 -8.02 19.44
N PHE A 456 1.52 -9.18 18.98
CA PHE A 456 1.99 -9.78 17.73
C PHE A 456 1.65 -8.90 16.52
N VAL A 457 0.42 -8.39 16.43
CA VAL A 457 0.01 -7.49 15.35
C VAL A 457 0.80 -6.18 15.39
N LYS A 458 0.95 -5.59 16.57
CA LYS A 458 1.80 -4.40 16.76
C LYS A 458 3.25 -4.67 16.38
N MET A 459 3.78 -5.81 16.74
CA MET A 459 5.12 -6.25 16.38
C MET A 459 5.28 -6.41 14.86
N MET A 460 4.32 -7.01 14.18
CA MET A 460 4.35 -7.16 12.72
C MET A 460 4.27 -5.81 12.02
N ALA A 461 3.48 -4.89 12.53
CA ALA A 461 3.31 -3.55 11.97
C ALA A 461 4.52 -2.64 12.23
N SER A 462 5.04 -2.61 13.46
CA SER A 462 6.14 -1.73 13.87
C SER A 462 7.52 -2.36 13.78
N GLY A 463 7.59 -3.67 13.86
CA GLY A 463 8.82 -4.41 14.07
C GLY A 463 9.36 -4.33 15.51
N TYR A 464 8.76 -3.52 16.38
CA TYR A 464 9.23 -3.32 17.76
C TYR A 464 8.37 -4.06 18.78
N VAL A 465 8.99 -4.55 19.84
CA VAL A 465 8.34 -5.19 20.97
C VAL A 465 8.50 -4.33 22.21
N ALA A 466 7.37 -3.92 22.76
CA ALA A 466 7.33 -3.21 24.04
C ALA A 466 7.78 -4.13 25.18
N THR A 467 8.66 -3.65 26.06
CA THR A 467 9.18 -4.42 27.20
C THR A 467 8.22 -4.48 28.40
N GLY A 468 7.10 -3.75 28.35
CA GLY A 468 6.08 -3.72 29.42
C GLY A 468 4.82 -2.97 29.01
N HIS A 469 3.88 -2.78 29.94
CA HIS A 469 2.63 -2.04 29.68
C HIS A 469 2.94 -0.55 29.41
N ASP A 470 3.74 0.08 30.26
CA ASP A 470 4.27 1.44 30.06
C ASP A 470 5.72 1.35 29.62
N SER A 471 5.93 0.75 28.45
CA SER A 471 7.27 0.48 27.96
C SER A 471 8.11 1.76 27.91
N ARG A 472 9.25 1.74 28.60
CA ARG A 472 10.25 2.80 28.55
C ARG A 472 11.28 2.55 27.44
N PHE A 473 11.36 1.30 27.01
CA PHE A 473 12.32 0.84 26.02
C PHE A 473 11.68 -0.27 25.17
N ASP A 474 11.73 -0.14 23.84
CA ASP A 474 11.23 -1.11 22.89
C ASP A 474 12.40 -1.79 22.17
N ILE A 475 12.34 -3.11 22.06
CA ILE A 475 13.36 -3.93 21.39
C ILE A 475 12.94 -4.11 19.93
N GLY A 476 13.86 -3.89 18.99
CA GLY A 476 13.56 -4.07 17.57
C GLY A 476 14.46 -3.22 16.65
N PRO A 477 14.13 -3.18 15.36
CA PRO A 477 13.06 -3.94 14.70
C PRO A 477 13.38 -5.44 14.60
N LEU A 478 12.45 -6.31 15.00
CA LEU A 478 12.70 -7.76 15.05
C LEU A 478 12.95 -8.38 13.67
N ASN A 479 12.33 -7.83 12.64
CA ASN A 479 12.50 -8.25 11.25
C ASN A 479 13.91 -7.98 10.69
N THR A 480 14.78 -7.33 11.48
CA THR A 480 16.17 -7.07 11.12
C THR A 480 17.17 -7.86 11.96
N PHE A 481 16.70 -8.63 12.96
CA PHE A 481 17.59 -9.38 13.87
C PHE A 481 18.44 -10.40 13.14
N ILE A 482 17.85 -11.04 12.13
CA ILE A 482 18.54 -12.00 11.27
C ILE A 482 18.30 -11.54 9.82
N SER A 483 19.37 -11.25 9.12
CA SER A 483 19.32 -10.84 7.73
C SER A 483 20.56 -11.35 6.99
N GLY A 484 20.70 -11.00 5.72
CA GLY A 484 21.90 -11.35 4.98
C GLY A 484 21.99 -10.60 3.65
N ASN A 485 23.21 -10.42 3.22
CA ASN A 485 23.53 -9.85 1.92
C ASN A 485 24.81 -10.46 1.36
N THR A 486 25.14 -10.13 0.12
CA THR A 486 26.33 -10.68 -0.57
C THR A 486 27.64 -10.30 0.09
N LEU A 487 27.72 -9.19 0.79
CA LEU A 487 28.93 -8.73 1.46
C LEU A 487 29.14 -9.38 2.83
N GLU A 488 28.10 -9.37 3.66
CA GLU A 488 28.14 -9.80 5.05
C GLU A 488 27.87 -11.30 5.24
N GLY A 489 27.22 -11.94 4.25
CA GLY A 489 26.67 -13.28 4.40
C GLY A 489 25.50 -13.25 5.40
N LEU A 490 25.56 -14.09 6.43
CA LEU A 490 24.64 -13.99 7.57
C LEU A 490 24.98 -12.73 8.38
N ARG A 491 23.96 -11.99 8.76
CA ARG A 491 24.05 -10.81 9.62
C ARG A 491 23.12 -10.97 10.81
N LEU A 492 23.65 -10.78 12.00
CA LEU A 492 22.88 -10.65 13.22
C LEU A 492 22.87 -9.19 13.66
N ARG A 493 21.70 -8.68 14.00
CA ARG A 493 21.53 -7.32 14.50
C ARG A 493 20.70 -7.32 15.77
N LEU A 494 21.07 -6.49 16.73
CA LEU A 494 20.30 -6.19 17.93
C LEU A 494 20.12 -4.69 18.04
N GLY A 495 18.90 -4.25 18.30
CA GLY A 495 18.59 -2.84 18.41
C GLY A 495 17.36 -2.56 19.27
N GLY A 496 17.11 -1.27 19.46
CA GLY A 496 15.96 -0.81 20.20
C GLY A 496 15.83 0.71 20.21
N MET A 497 14.78 1.19 20.86
CA MET A 497 14.52 2.61 21.03
C MET A 497 13.88 2.92 22.38
N THR A 498 14.09 4.14 22.85
CA THR A 498 13.40 4.67 24.03
C THR A 498 12.04 5.26 23.59
N THR A 499 11.10 5.28 24.53
CA THR A 499 9.76 5.83 24.33
C THR A 499 9.55 7.11 25.15
N ALA A 500 8.45 7.80 24.91
CA ALA A 500 8.06 8.98 25.69
C ALA A 500 7.82 8.65 27.19
N ASN A 501 7.56 7.39 27.53
CA ASN A 501 7.42 6.94 28.93
C ASN A 501 8.75 6.94 29.69
N LEU A 502 9.91 6.86 29.00
CA LEU A 502 11.20 7.07 29.61
C LEU A 502 11.47 8.56 29.84
N SER A 503 11.30 9.36 28.80
CA SER A 503 11.44 10.81 28.83
C SER A 503 10.60 11.44 27.72
N PRO A 504 9.79 12.47 28.04
CA PRO A 504 9.02 13.17 27.00
C PRO A 504 9.87 14.11 26.14
N HIS A 505 11.14 14.27 26.45
CA HIS A 505 12.08 15.16 25.76
C HIS A 505 13.26 14.46 25.12
N PHE A 506 13.67 13.30 25.65
CA PHE A 506 14.85 12.59 25.18
C PHE A 506 14.48 11.24 24.55
N PHE A 507 14.91 11.06 23.31
CA PHE A 507 14.68 9.84 22.54
C PHE A 507 16.01 9.30 22.03
N SER A 508 16.18 7.99 22.06
CA SER A 508 17.33 7.32 21.47
C SER A 508 16.89 6.11 20.65
N ARG A 509 17.55 5.88 19.54
CA ARG A 509 17.48 4.65 18.75
C ARG A 509 18.88 4.14 18.54
N PHE A 510 19.07 2.85 18.70
CA PHE A 510 20.39 2.27 18.49
C PHE A 510 20.31 0.84 17.97
N HIS A 511 21.34 0.45 17.29
CA HIS A 511 21.56 -0.94 16.93
C HIS A 511 23.06 -1.27 16.85
N VAL A 512 23.35 -2.55 17.02
CA VAL A 512 24.64 -3.15 16.74
C VAL A 512 24.41 -4.36 15.87
N ALA A 513 25.26 -4.56 14.86
CA ALA A 513 25.16 -5.69 13.95
C ALA A 513 26.54 -6.30 13.68
N TYR A 514 26.55 -7.61 13.39
CA TYR A 514 27.76 -8.35 13.04
C TYR A 514 27.53 -9.17 11.77
N GLY A 515 28.39 -8.99 10.76
CA GLY A 515 28.39 -9.76 9.53
C GLY A 515 29.39 -10.92 9.63
N PHE A 516 28.93 -12.15 9.35
CA PHE A 516 29.76 -13.35 9.50
C PHE A 516 30.74 -13.58 8.37
N ARG A 517 30.54 -12.95 7.21
CA ARG A 517 31.45 -13.10 6.06
C ARG A 517 32.49 -11.99 5.96
N ASP A 518 32.13 -10.76 6.35
CA ASP A 518 33.07 -9.63 6.37
C ASP A 518 33.75 -9.41 7.72
N HIS A 519 33.30 -10.15 8.76
CA HIS A 519 33.84 -10.11 10.12
C HIS A 519 33.92 -8.71 10.73
N ARG A 520 32.93 -7.83 10.40
CA ARG A 520 32.89 -6.46 10.88
C ARG A 520 31.70 -6.19 11.77
N TRP A 521 31.94 -5.41 12.82
CA TRP A 521 30.90 -4.81 13.63
C TRP A 521 30.38 -3.54 12.96
N LYS A 522 29.07 -3.34 12.97
CA LYS A 522 28.36 -2.16 12.50
C LYS A 522 27.51 -1.65 13.64
N TYR A 523 27.21 -0.36 13.58
CA TYR A 523 26.38 0.27 14.59
C TYR A 523 25.61 1.45 14.00
N GLY A 524 24.49 1.79 14.65
CA GLY A 524 23.77 3.04 14.45
C GLY A 524 23.29 3.55 15.79
N VAL A 525 23.48 4.84 16.02
CA VAL A 525 23.01 5.55 17.20
C VAL A 525 22.37 6.85 16.75
N GLU A 526 21.14 7.05 17.13
CA GLU A 526 20.40 8.30 16.97
C GLU A 526 19.98 8.79 18.35
N LEU A 527 20.38 10.00 18.72
CA LEU A 527 20.00 10.67 19.96
C LEU A 527 19.22 11.93 19.57
N GLU A 528 18.03 12.09 20.09
CA GLU A 528 17.18 13.23 19.78
C GLU A 528 16.69 13.89 21.07
N TRP A 529 16.94 15.20 21.17
CA TRP A 529 16.38 16.04 22.19
C TRP A 529 15.24 16.87 21.58
N SER A 530 14.02 16.66 22.07
CA SER A 530 12.87 17.46 21.72
C SER A 530 12.66 18.60 22.73
N PHE A 531 12.64 19.82 22.25
CA PHE A 531 12.35 21.00 23.06
C PHE A 531 10.88 21.07 23.47
N ASN A 532 9.99 20.42 22.67
CA ASN A 532 8.58 20.27 22.99
C ASN A 532 8.34 18.95 23.72
N ARG A 533 7.47 18.95 24.71
CA ARG A 533 7.03 17.74 25.40
C ARG A 533 6.26 16.84 24.43
N LYS A 534 6.65 15.58 24.34
CA LYS A 534 6.03 14.56 23.49
C LYS A 534 5.24 13.57 24.32
N LYS A 535 4.13 13.07 23.76
CA LYS A 535 3.25 12.11 24.43
C LYS A 535 3.54 10.67 24.02
N TYR A 536 3.82 10.44 22.74
CA TYR A 536 4.00 9.11 22.18
C TYR A 536 5.40 8.91 21.55
N HIS A 537 5.83 9.82 20.65
CA HIS A 537 7.10 9.67 19.91
C HIS A 537 7.72 11.03 19.58
N SER A 538 9.00 11.01 19.20
CA SER A 538 9.80 12.23 18.97
C SER A 538 9.27 13.13 17.85
N ARG A 539 8.63 12.55 16.83
CA ARG A 539 8.16 13.27 15.64
C ARG A 539 6.71 13.73 15.69
N GLU A 540 6.10 13.77 16.89
CA GLU A 540 4.81 14.43 17.05
C GLU A 540 4.91 15.92 16.69
N PHE A 541 3.90 16.41 15.95
CA PHE A 541 3.80 17.82 15.61
C PHE A 541 3.44 18.68 16.84
N PRO A 542 3.97 19.91 16.99
CA PRO A 542 5.03 20.54 16.18
C PRO A 542 6.42 19.99 16.54
N ILE A 543 7.29 19.82 15.54
CA ILE A 543 8.65 19.34 15.76
C ILE A 543 9.55 20.53 16.12
N HIS A 544 10.25 20.40 17.25
CA HIS A 544 11.34 21.29 17.62
C HIS A 544 12.39 20.45 18.32
N SER A 545 13.40 20.02 17.58
CA SER A 545 14.36 19.05 18.07
C SER A 545 15.78 19.26 17.56
N LEU A 546 16.73 18.74 18.34
CA LEU A 546 18.13 18.58 17.96
C LEU A 546 18.45 17.08 17.94
N ARG A 547 18.93 16.58 16.81
CA ARG A 547 19.23 15.17 16.59
C ARG A 547 20.68 14.97 16.23
N LEU A 548 21.31 14.06 16.96
CA LEU A 548 22.64 13.53 16.65
C LEU A 548 22.48 12.12 16.06
N ASN A 549 23.06 11.89 14.91
CA ASN A 549 23.10 10.58 14.25
C ASN A 549 24.55 10.16 14.03
N SER A 550 24.88 8.93 14.41
CA SER A 550 26.15 8.30 14.12
C SER A 550 25.90 6.88 13.60
N LEU A 551 26.28 6.63 12.37
CA LEU A 551 26.06 5.37 11.67
C LEU A 551 27.35 4.86 11.07
N TYR A 552 27.61 3.57 11.23
CA TYR A 552 28.54 2.79 10.43
C TYR A 552 27.86 1.50 10.03
N ASP A 553 27.47 1.38 8.79
CA ASP A 553 26.69 0.24 8.29
C ASP A 553 26.96 -0.04 6.82
N VAL A 554 26.35 -1.06 6.29
CA VAL A 554 26.39 -1.43 4.87
C VAL A 554 25.27 -0.71 4.14
N ASP A 555 25.62 -0.07 3.02
CA ASP A 555 24.66 0.60 2.14
C ASP A 555 24.66 -0.04 0.74
N GLN A 556 23.48 -0.12 0.14
CA GLN A 556 23.29 -0.61 -1.21
C GLN A 556 23.04 0.57 -2.14
N LEU A 557 24.02 0.90 -2.97
CA LEU A 557 23.92 2.04 -3.88
C LEU A 557 22.75 1.90 -4.85
N GLY A 558 22.01 3.00 -5.00
CA GLY A 558 20.85 3.05 -5.88
C GLY A 558 19.58 2.39 -5.36
N GLN A 559 19.53 1.95 -4.09
CA GLN A 559 18.31 1.45 -3.47
C GLN A 559 17.86 2.38 -2.34
N HIS A 560 16.62 2.84 -2.44
CA HIS A 560 15.95 3.55 -1.37
C HIS A 560 14.86 2.67 -0.78
N TYR A 561 14.94 2.42 0.52
CA TYR A 561 13.95 1.62 1.25
C TYR A 561 13.00 2.56 1.98
N LEU A 562 11.74 2.58 1.54
CA LEU A 562 10.74 3.52 2.02
C LEU A 562 10.03 3.05 3.29
N PHE A 563 9.70 1.75 3.33
CA PHE A 563 8.83 1.18 4.36
C PHE A 563 9.51 0.06 5.16
N THR A 564 10.73 -0.29 4.81
CA THR A 564 11.47 -1.34 5.49
C THR A 564 12.91 -0.90 5.72
N ASN A 565 13.55 -1.48 6.73
CA ASN A 565 14.98 -1.31 6.90
C ASN A 565 15.76 -2.09 5.82
N ALA A 566 16.92 -1.60 5.42
CA ALA A 566 17.77 -2.22 4.40
C ALA A 566 18.14 -3.68 4.74
N ASP A 567 18.22 -4.01 6.00
CA ASP A 567 18.57 -5.31 6.57
C ASP A 567 17.34 -6.13 7.01
N ASN A 568 16.17 -5.84 6.49
CA ASN A 568 14.98 -6.66 6.71
C ASN A 568 15.22 -8.10 6.19
N VAL A 569 14.91 -9.10 7.01
CA VAL A 569 15.09 -10.54 6.70
C VAL A 569 14.43 -10.94 5.38
N PHE A 570 13.30 -10.34 5.04
CA PHE A 570 12.58 -10.61 3.80
C PHE A 570 13.30 -10.08 2.54
N LEU A 571 14.12 -9.05 2.69
CA LEU A 571 14.97 -8.54 1.60
C LEU A 571 16.17 -9.46 1.35
N ALA A 572 16.64 -10.15 2.37
CA ALA A 572 17.73 -11.12 2.25
C ALA A 572 17.40 -12.32 1.34
N TRP A 573 16.11 -12.64 1.18
CA TRP A 573 15.63 -13.76 0.35
C TRP A 573 15.38 -13.37 -1.11
N LYS A 574 15.69 -12.15 -1.53
CA LYS A 574 15.62 -11.77 -2.94
C LYS A 574 16.58 -12.61 -3.79
N ARG A 575 16.08 -13.15 -4.90
CA ARG A 575 16.85 -14.00 -5.82
C ARG A 575 17.95 -13.28 -6.61
N MET A 576 17.90 -11.94 -6.68
CA MET A 576 18.93 -11.14 -7.36
C MET A 576 19.79 -10.39 -6.33
N PRO A 577 20.99 -10.88 -6.04
CA PRO A 577 21.89 -10.18 -5.12
C PRO A 577 22.37 -8.88 -5.73
N ASN A 578 22.21 -7.77 -5.02
CA ASN A 578 22.87 -6.52 -5.39
C ASN A 578 24.35 -6.58 -5.02
N ARG A 579 25.22 -6.30 -6.00
CA ARG A 579 26.68 -6.27 -5.80
C ARG A 579 27.21 -4.85 -5.57
N LEU A 580 26.37 -3.83 -5.75
CA LEU A 580 26.72 -2.43 -5.52
C LEU A 580 26.61 -2.09 -4.03
N VAL A 581 27.48 -2.68 -3.22
CA VAL A 581 27.44 -2.60 -1.76
C VAL A 581 28.71 -1.95 -1.23
N THR A 582 28.54 -0.92 -0.41
CA THR A 582 29.64 -0.16 0.22
C THR A 582 29.46 -0.14 1.73
N TYR A 583 30.51 0.24 2.47
CA TYR A 583 30.38 0.65 3.85
C TYR A 583 30.09 2.14 3.92
N HIS A 584 29.12 2.50 4.73
CA HIS A 584 28.65 3.86 4.89
C HIS A 584 28.89 4.34 6.31
N ARG A 585 29.67 5.43 6.44
CA ARG A 585 29.89 6.12 7.71
C ARG A 585 29.23 7.48 7.64
N TYR A 586 28.24 7.68 8.48
CA TYR A 586 27.45 8.90 8.49
C TYR A 586 27.37 9.47 9.92
N ASN A 587 27.84 10.70 10.10
CA ASN A 587 27.70 11.43 11.36
C ASN A 587 27.03 12.75 11.05
N ALA A 588 25.93 13.07 11.71
CA ALA A 588 25.19 14.29 11.46
C ALA A 588 24.60 14.89 12.72
N LEU A 589 24.59 16.20 12.78
CA LEU A 589 23.83 16.99 13.75
C LEU A 589 22.75 17.73 12.99
N THR A 590 21.49 17.46 13.32
CA THR A 590 20.34 18.06 12.65
C THR A 590 19.49 18.81 13.65
N TYR A 591 19.25 20.09 13.36
CA TYR A 591 18.26 20.90 14.05
C TYR A 591 17.02 21.02 13.19
N THR A 592 15.84 20.75 13.75
CA THR A 592 14.54 20.87 13.08
C THR A 592 13.62 21.74 13.89
N LEU A 593 13.06 22.76 13.27
CA LEU A 593 12.00 23.59 13.80
C LEU A 593 10.82 23.59 12.82
N GLU A 594 9.68 23.16 13.30
CA GLU A 594 8.41 23.16 12.56
C GLU A 594 7.39 24.00 13.31
N LEU A 595 6.81 24.97 12.62
CA LEU A 595 5.84 25.90 13.17
C LEU A 595 4.41 25.46 12.82
N PRO A 596 3.39 25.87 13.62
CA PRO A 596 1.99 25.55 13.34
C PRO A 596 1.46 26.04 11.98
N ASN A 597 2.19 26.93 11.33
CA ASN A 597 1.87 27.45 10.00
C ASN A 597 2.48 26.62 8.84
N ASN A 598 2.93 25.40 9.10
CA ASN A 598 3.63 24.49 8.17
C ASN A 598 4.98 25.03 7.64
N PHE A 599 5.48 26.12 8.20
CA PHE A 599 6.85 26.56 7.92
C PHE A 599 7.79 25.67 8.72
N SER A 600 8.73 25.01 8.03
CA SER A 600 9.75 24.19 8.66
C SER A 600 11.14 24.63 8.24
N VAL A 601 12.05 24.61 9.19
CA VAL A 601 13.49 24.85 8.97
C VAL A 601 14.23 23.63 9.47
N THR A 602 15.04 23.04 8.59
CA THR A 602 15.94 21.95 8.96
C THR A 602 17.35 22.35 8.56
N ALA A 603 18.24 22.39 9.55
CA ALA A 603 19.67 22.62 9.33
C ALA A 603 20.42 21.35 9.73
N THR A 604 21.25 20.85 8.82
CA THR A 604 22.04 19.63 9.04
C THR A 604 23.51 19.92 8.77
N LEU A 605 24.34 19.58 9.75
CA LEU A 605 25.79 19.47 9.59
C LEU A 605 26.13 17.99 9.54
N ALA A 606 26.67 17.52 8.43
CA ALA A 606 26.92 16.09 8.24
C ALA A 606 28.34 15.83 7.71
N ASN A 607 28.91 14.73 8.16
CA ASN A 607 30.07 14.10 7.56
C ASN A 607 29.62 12.74 7.02
N ASP A 608 29.58 12.65 5.69
CA ASP A 608 29.14 11.46 4.96
C ASP A 608 30.31 10.87 4.20
N ARG A 609 30.61 9.59 4.47
CA ARG A 609 31.74 8.89 3.87
C ARG A 609 31.31 7.50 3.42
N GLN A 610 31.50 7.23 2.14
CA GLN A 610 31.36 5.91 1.54
C GLN A 610 32.73 5.24 1.42
N GLU A 611 32.84 4.03 1.97
CA GLU A 611 34.06 3.25 1.92
C GLU A 611 33.89 2.06 0.94
N PRO A 612 34.91 1.75 0.14
CA PRO A 612 34.82 0.63 -0.78
C PRO A 612 34.65 -0.69 -0.05
N SER A 613 34.02 -1.64 -0.68
CA SER A 613 33.90 -3.01 -0.19
C SER A 613 34.72 -3.96 -1.06
N ARG A 614 34.80 -5.24 -0.66
CA ARG A 614 35.41 -6.27 -1.51
C ARG A 614 34.62 -6.53 -2.81
N LEU A 615 33.34 -6.10 -2.87
CA LEU A 615 32.46 -6.29 -4.04
C LEU A 615 32.46 -5.07 -4.97
N LEU A 616 32.84 -3.90 -4.46
CA LEU A 616 32.82 -2.66 -5.20
C LEU A 616 33.97 -1.75 -4.79
N GLN A 617 34.73 -1.27 -5.76
CA GLN A 617 35.80 -0.29 -5.59
C GLN A 617 35.49 0.97 -6.39
N PHE A 618 35.94 2.10 -5.91
CA PHE A 618 35.76 3.38 -6.60
C PHE A 618 36.95 3.68 -7.52
N ALA A 619 36.65 4.12 -8.74
CA ALA A 619 37.66 4.68 -9.66
C ALA A 619 37.60 6.20 -9.66
N LEU A 620 38.76 6.85 -9.64
CA LEU A 620 38.88 8.31 -9.71
C LEU A 620 38.58 8.86 -11.10
N SER A 621 38.83 8.06 -12.14
CA SER A 621 38.52 8.39 -13.54
C SER A 621 38.31 7.10 -14.36
N PRO A 622 37.63 7.18 -15.53
CA PRO A 622 37.49 6.06 -16.44
C PRO A 622 38.82 5.47 -16.91
N ASP A 623 39.85 6.31 -17.07
CA ASP A 623 41.16 5.89 -17.53
C ASP A 623 41.89 4.99 -16.49
N VAL A 624 41.65 5.24 -15.21
CA VAL A 624 42.17 4.39 -14.13
C VAL A 624 41.51 3.02 -14.14
N SER A 625 40.24 2.95 -14.55
CA SER A 625 39.51 1.67 -14.62
C SER A 625 40.06 0.72 -15.70
N SER A 626 40.60 1.28 -16.78
CA SER A 626 41.21 0.50 -17.86
C SER A 626 42.55 -0.15 -17.46
N THR A 627 43.26 0.44 -16.48
CA THR A 627 44.51 -0.08 -15.96
C THR A 627 44.37 -1.05 -14.79
N LEU A 628 43.16 -1.11 -14.18
CA LEU A 628 42.85 -2.00 -13.02
C LEU A 628 41.59 -2.82 -13.24
N PRO A 629 41.39 -3.51 -14.38
CA PRO A 629 40.12 -4.14 -14.72
C PRO A 629 39.73 -5.27 -13.75
N SER A 630 40.69 -5.98 -13.19
CA SER A 630 40.46 -7.06 -12.24
C SER A 630 40.01 -6.58 -10.83
N GLN A 631 40.26 -5.32 -10.51
CA GLN A 631 39.90 -4.76 -9.21
C GLN A 631 38.52 -4.10 -9.21
N LEU A 632 38.04 -3.70 -10.40
CA LEU A 632 36.74 -3.06 -10.59
C LEU A 632 35.64 -4.03 -10.97
N SER A 633 36.00 -5.27 -11.35
CA SER A 633 35.02 -6.29 -11.62
C SER A 633 34.38 -6.79 -10.33
N PRO A 634 33.06 -7.06 -10.30
CA PRO A 634 32.45 -7.75 -9.17
C PRO A 634 33.15 -9.10 -8.97
N LEU A 635 33.56 -9.40 -7.77
CA LEU A 635 34.10 -10.72 -7.44
C LEU A 635 33.02 -11.79 -7.65
N PRO A 636 33.34 -12.98 -8.18
CA PRO A 636 32.39 -14.04 -8.45
C PRO A 636 31.68 -14.56 -7.22
#